data_cc9e28301cb5ca72638893f250b0e564
#
_entry.id   cc9e28301cb5ca72638893f250b0e564
#
_cell.length_a   1.000
_cell.length_b   1.000
_cell.length_c   1.000
_cell.angle_alpha   90.00
_cell.angle_beta   90.00
_cell.angle_gamma   90.00
#
_symmetry.space_group_name_H-M   'P 1'
#
loop_
_entity.id
_entity.type
_entity.pdbx_description
1 polymer ?
#
loop_
_entity_poly.entity_id
_entity_poly.type
_entity_poly.pdbx_seq_one_letter_code
_entity_poly.pdbx_strand_id
1 'polypeptide(L)'
;MENNNEHYDASDIQVLEGLEAVRKRPGMYIGTTDVKGLHHLVWEIVDNAIDESLAGYCKNIEVIINKDNSITVKDDGRGIPTAIHPKTGLSTVETVYTVLHAGGKFGGGGYKVSGGLHGVGASVVNALSKWVEVKVYKNGEVNFIRFENGGHTVEPLHVIDKCDEKRTGTVVTFKPDSEIFDTDVYDYNTLMVRIRELAFLNKGLSITIRDDRDEEDTTGETFLYEGGISEYVKFINQEKTPIHEDIIHLEGEEDGVQFEVAMQYNTSYNENIYSFVNNINTHDGGTHEEGVRRALTRVINSYARKTGMLKEKDESLTGDDVKEGLTMIISCKHPNPQFEGQTKGRLGNSEVRKLADSVFSQGFERFLMENPEDAKLIVNKAMLACRARNAARKAREITRKSEMATTNFFGKLSDCKSKDPKVSEIFIVEGDSAGGSAKKGRDSMTQAILPLRGKILNVEKARLDRALSNEEIRTIITAFGTGIGEEFDLSKLRYDKIIIMTDADVDGSHIRVLLLTLFYRFFKPIVEAGHVYAAQPPLFCIKHGKTIKYVLNEEERDKYLATLNPNTKVDIARMKGLGEMDAEELNETTMDINKRVLRKITVDDCVAADAIFEKLMGDEVEPRRKFIEENAVYVQNLDV
;
A
#
# COMPACT_ATOMS: atom_id res chain seq x y z
N MET A 1 36.56 -4.07 35.94
CA MET A 1 35.17 -4.42 35.59
C MET A 1 34.29 -3.81 36.68
N GLU A 2 33.92 -2.55 36.48
CA GLU A 2 32.98 -1.88 37.39
C GLU A 2 31.58 -2.31 36.97
N ASN A 3 30.90 -2.97 37.91
CA ASN A 3 29.46 -3.27 37.78
C ASN A 3 28.70 -1.96 37.97
N ASN A 4 28.31 -1.29 36.87
CA ASN A 4 27.22 -0.33 36.88
C ASN A 4 25.90 -1.09 37.08
N ASN A 5 25.55 -1.33 38.34
CA ASN A 5 24.17 -1.63 38.70
C ASN A 5 23.40 -0.30 38.58
N GLU A 6 22.87 0.01 37.39
CA GLU A 6 21.83 1.02 37.27
C GLU A 6 20.63 0.52 38.11
N HIS A 7 20.38 1.20 39.19
CA HIS A 7 19.26 0.92 40.09
C HIS A 7 18.00 1.36 39.35
N TYR A 8 17.26 0.41 38.73
CA TYR A 8 15.94 0.65 38.18
C TYR A 8 14.96 0.79 39.35
N ASP A 9 14.44 2.00 39.57
CA ASP A 9 13.52 2.30 40.66
C ASP A 9 12.27 3.06 40.19
N ALA A 10 11.41 3.44 41.13
CA ALA A 10 10.14 4.10 40.82
C ALA A 10 10.32 5.46 40.12
N SER A 11 11.48 6.11 40.24
CA SER A 11 11.78 7.39 39.57
C SER A 11 12.09 7.23 38.09
N ASP A 12 12.43 6.00 37.64
CA ASP A 12 12.67 5.68 36.25
C ASP A 12 11.35 5.47 35.46
N ILE A 13 10.24 5.33 36.17
CA ILE A 13 8.89 5.22 35.57
C ILE A 13 8.36 6.62 35.28
N GLN A 14 8.42 7.02 33.99
CA GLN A 14 7.81 8.27 33.53
C GLN A 14 6.34 8.07 33.19
N VAL A 15 5.47 8.88 33.81
CA VAL A 15 4.06 8.98 33.43
C VAL A 15 3.90 10.16 32.49
N LEU A 16 3.47 9.89 31.27
CA LEU A 16 3.18 10.90 30.26
C LEU A 16 1.69 11.13 30.22
N GLU A 17 1.26 12.38 30.30
CA GLU A 17 -0.16 12.75 30.28
C GLU A 17 -0.50 13.55 29.00
N GLY A 18 -1.75 13.36 28.52
CA GLY A 18 -2.31 14.13 27.43
C GLY A 18 -1.48 14.10 26.13
N LEU A 19 -1.35 15.26 25.49
CA LEU A 19 -0.72 15.41 24.17
C LEU A 19 0.81 15.21 24.20
N GLU A 20 1.45 15.35 25.36
CA GLU A 20 2.89 15.10 25.50
C GLU A 20 3.25 13.64 25.18
N ALA A 21 2.38 12.69 25.56
CA ALA A 21 2.57 11.27 25.24
C ALA A 21 2.62 11.02 23.73
N VAL A 22 1.78 11.73 22.96
CA VAL A 22 1.74 11.66 21.49
C VAL A 22 3.04 12.18 20.89
N ARG A 23 3.53 13.33 21.34
CA ARG A 23 4.78 13.93 20.84
C ARG A 23 6.00 13.08 21.13
N LYS A 24 6.07 12.44 22.31
CA LYS A 24 7.20 11.56 22.67
C LYS A 24 7.20 10.22 21.92
N ARG A 25 6.04 9.73 21.53
CA ARG A 25 5.89 8.42 20.85
C ARG A 25 4.92 8.52 19.66
N PRO A 26 5.20 9.37 18.65
CA PRO A 26 4.29 9.59 17.52
C PRO A 26 3.99 8.29 16.75
N GLY A 27 4.97 7.40 16.60
CA GLY A 27 4.80 6.11 15.92
C GLY A 27 3.71 5.20 16.51
N MET A 28 3.33 5.37 17.79
CA MET A 28 2.21 4.63 18.37
C MET A 28 0.84 5.06 17.82
N TYR A 29 0.72 6.29 17.29
CA TYR A 29 -0.52 6.89 16.83
C TYR A 29 -0.61 6.98 15.31
N ILE A 30 0.52 7.29 14.63
CA ILE A 30 0.59 7.51 13.19
C ILE A 30 1.49 6.50 12.45
N GLY A 31 2.02 5.50 13.16
CA GLY A 31 2.85 4.43 12.60
C GLY A 31 4.31 4.84 12.40
N THR A 32 4.59 5.91 11.65
CA THR A 32 5.94 6.40 11.34
C THR A 32 5.99 7.93 11.39
N THR A 33 7.19 8.51 11.31
CA THR A 33 7.40 9.98 11.18
C THR A 33 7.89 10.37 9.78
N ASP A 34 7.92 9.44 8.86
CA ASP A 34 8.22 9.67 7.44
C ASP A 34 7.01 10.28 6.69
N VAL A 35 7.10 10.34 5.36
CA VAL A 35 6.01 10.85 4.48
C VAL A 35 4.68 10.16 4.76
N LYS A 36 4.66 8.85 5.11
CA LYS A 36 3.40 8.13 5.42
C LYS A 36 2.74 8.65 6.67
N GLY A 37 3.51 8.83 7.74
CA GLY A 37 3.01 9.44 8.98
C GLY A 37 2.55 10.87 8.78
N LEU A 38 3.23 11.63 7.90
CA LEU A 38 2.80 12.97 7.51
C LEU A 38 1.42 12.95 6.83
N HIS A 39 1.22 12.07 5.85
CA HIS A 39 -0.08 11.90 5.19
C HIS A 39 -1.16 11.40 6.14
N HIS A 40 -0.81 10.62 7.15
CA HIS A 40 -1.76 10.11 8.15
C HIS A 40 -2.48 11.25 8.89
N LEU A 41 -1.82 12.38 9.15
CA LEU A 41 -2.47 13.55 9.73
C LEU A 41 -3.62 14.08 8.86
N VAL A 42 -3.46 14.04 7.53
CA VAL A 42 -4.51 14.45 6.58
C VAL A 42 -5.70 13.50 6.69
N TRP A 43 -5.41 12.17 6.73
CA TRP A 43 -6.45 11.15 6.82
C TRP A 43 -7.30 11.29 8.09
N GLU A 44 -6.70 11.58 9.24
CA GLU A 44 -7.44 11.75 10.49
C GLU A 44 -8.45 12.91 10.44
N ILE A 45 -8.14 14.00 9.72
CA ILE A 45 -9.07 15.12 9.56
C ILE A 45 -10.11 14.84 8.46
N VAL A 46 -9.69 14.24 7.34
CA VAL A 46 -10.60 13.85 6.24
C VAL A 46 -11.60 12.81 6.73
N ASP A 47 -11.17 11.81 7.50
CA ASP A 47 -12.06 10.77 8.06
C ASP A 47 -13.13 11.37 8.99
N ASN A 48 -12.84 12.47 9.68
CA ASN A 48 -13.86 13.17 10.47
C ASN A 48 -14.94 13.82 9.57
N ALA A 49 -14.55 14.37 8.43
CA ALA A 49 -15.49 14.91 7.44
C ALA A 49 -16.29 13.79 6.75
N ILE A 50 -15.65 12.66 6.44
CA ILE A 50 -16.31 11.44 5.93
C ILE A 50 -17.34 10.90 6.93
N ASP A 51 -17.05 10.91 8.23
CA ASP A 51 -18.00 10.46 9.26
C ASP A 51 -19.26 11.35 9.32
N GLU A 52 -19.14 12.66 9.03
CA GLU A 52 -20.30 13.54 8.85
C GLU A 52 -21.12 13.15 7.59
N SER A 53 -20.45 12.72 6.52
CA SER A 53 -21.12 12.20 5.31
C SER A 53 -21.81 10.88 5.57
N LEU A 54 -21.18 9.93 6.27
CA LEU A 54 -21.80 8.66 6.69
C LEU A 54 -23.02 8.87 7.59
N ALA A 55 -23.01 9.95 8.38
CA ALA A 55 -24.15 10.37 9.19
C ALA A 55 -25.23 11.11 8.37
N GLY A 56 -24.99 11.37 7.09
CA GLY A 56 -25.95 12.00 6.16
C GLY A 56 -25.96 13.53 6.18
N TYR A 57 -24.95 14.17 6.77
CA TYR A 57 -24.93 15.63 6.96
C TYR A 57 -23.92 16.36 6.08
N CYS A 58 -22.94 15.68 5.50
CA CYS A 58 -21.92 16.27 4.63
C CYS A 58 -22.06 15.76 3.20
N LYS A 59 -21.96 16.68 2.23
CA LYS A 59 -22.00 16.39 0.79
C LYS A 59 -20.77 16.87 0.04
N ASN A 60 -20.04 17.82 0.61
CA ASN A 60 -18.86 18.40 -0.02
C ASN A 60 -17.71 18.47 0.96
N ILE A 61 -16.56 17.93 0.55
CA ILE A 61 -15.29 18.02 1.27
C ILE A 61 -14.27 18.65 0.34
N GLU A 62 -13.47 19.59 0.85
CA GLU A 62 -12.36 20.19 0.11
C GLU A 62 -11.06 20.02 0.92
N VAL A 63 -10.03 19.46 0.28
CA VAL A 63 -8.69 19.31 0.83
C VAL A 63 -7.72 20.18 0.04
N ILE A 64 -6.95 21.04 0.70
CA ILE A 64 -6.05 21.99 0.06
C ILE A 64 -4.66 21.84 0.67
N ILE A 65 -3.67 21.63 -0.19
CA ILE A 65 -2.25 21.79 0.17
C ILE A 65 -1.91 23.27 -0.04
N ASN A 66 -1.67 23.99 1.04
CA ASN A 66 -1.39 25.41 0.98
C ASN A 66 0.07 25.70 0.58
N LYS A 67 0.38 26.95 0.19
CA LYS A 67 1.72 27.40 -0.23
C LYS A 67 2.83 27.12 0.78
N ASP A 68 2.51 27.17 2.05
CA ASP A 68 3.45 26.94 3.15
C ASP A 68 3.53 25.45 3.56
N ASN A 69 2.98 24.52 2.76
CA ASN A 69 2.80 23.11 3.13
C ASN A 69 1.96 22.92 4.40
N SER A 70 1.04 23.81 4.74
CA SER A 70 -0.06 23.49 5.63
C SER A 70 -1.19 22.82 4.86
N ILE A 71 -2.06 22.09 5.55
CA ILE A 71 -3.25 21.45 4.96
C ILE A 71 -4.49 22.13 5.49
N THR A 72 -5.43 22.42 4.58
CA THR A 72 -6.78 22.84 4.93
C THR A 72 -7.78 21.76 4.50
N VAL A 73 -8.60 21.29 5.43
CA VAL A 73 -9.75 20.42 5.15
C VAL A 73 -11.01 21.16 5.51
N LYS A 74 -11.96 21.23 4.58
CA LYS A 74 -13.27 21.88 4.74
C LYS A 74 -14.36 20.84 4.50
N ASP A 75 -15.38 20.84 5.37
CA ASP A 75 -16.60 20.08 5.20
C ASP A 75 -17.83 20.98 5.34
N ASP A 76 -18.95 20.54 4.79
CA ASP A 76 -20.27 21.16 4.94
C ASP A 76 -21.19 20.39 5.90
N GLY A 77 -20.60 19.63 6.85
CA GLY A 77 -21.29 18.88 7.87
C GLY A 77 -21.98 19.74 8.93
N ARG A 78 -22.36 19.14 10.05
CA ARG A 78 -23.08 19.84 11.14
C ARG A 78 -22.26 20.88 11.90
N GLY A 79 -20.94 20.86 11.74
CA GLY A 79 -19.99 21.61 12.56
C GLY A 79 -19.85 21.08 13.98
N ILE A 80 -18.65 21.07 14.52
CA ILE A 80 -18.36 20.66 15.90
C ILE A 80 -19.20 21.50 16.88
N PRO A 81 -19.79 20.91 17.94
CA PRO A 81 -20.49 21.70 18.96
C PRO A 81 -19.58 22.75 19.60
N THR A 82 -20.05 23.99 19.73
CA THR A 82 -19.26 25.12 20.26
C THR A 82 -19.48 25.39 21.75
N ALA A 83 -20.49 24.76 22.36
CA ALA A 83 -20.84 24.92 23.78
C ALA A 83 -19.73 24.39 24.70
N ILE A 84 -19.74 24.87 25.95
CA ILE A 84 -18.85 24.38 27.01
C ILE A 84 -19.18 22.92 27.35
N HIS A 85 -18.15 22.07 27.34
CA HIS A 85 -18.28 20.65 27.65
C HIS A 85 -18.38 20.45 29.17
N PRO A 86 -19.44 19.78 29.69
CA PRO A 86 -19.74 19.77 31.12
C PRO A 86 -18.69 19.10 32.03
N LYS A 87 -17.89 18.18 31.49
CA LYS A 87 -16.83 17.47 32.26
C LYS A 87 -15.50 18.21 32.27
N THR A 88 -15.15 18.88 31.18
CA THR A 88 -13.81 19.51 31.02
C THR A 88 -13.84 20.99 31.41
N GLY A 89 -15.00 21.65 31.33
CA GLY A 89 -15.11 23.10 31.50
C GLY A 89 -14.55 23.91 30.33
N LEU A 90 -14.02 23.26 29.30
CA LEU A 90 -13.51 23.84 28.05
C LEU A 90 -14.62 23.87 27.00
N SER A 91 -14.42 24.61 25.92
CA SER A 91 -15.30 24.48 24.73
C SER A 91 -15.22 23.04 24.19
N THR A 92 -16.31 22.57 23.57
CA THR A 92 -16.32 21.21 22.99
C THR A 92 -15.26 21.09 21.89
N VAL A 93 -15.03 22.14 21.10
CA VAL A 93 -13.98 22.17 20.09
C VAL A 93 -12.61 22.00 20.74
N GLU A 94 -12.31 22.78 21.78
CA GLU A 94 -11.04 22.67 22.52
C GLU A 94 -10.87 21.28 23.15
N THR A 95 -11.94 20.74 23.74
CA THR A 95 -11.92 19.38 24.32
C THR A 95 -11.54 18.31 23.29
N VAL A 96 -12.10 18.36 22.07
CA VAL A 96 -11.81 17.39 20.98
C VAL A 96 -10.36 17.47 20.53
N TYR A 97 -9.76 18.66 20.51
CA TYR A 97 -8.39 18.86 20.04
C TYR A 97 -7.31 18.72 21.13
N THR A 98 -7.66 18.80 22.42
CA THR A 98 -6.67 18.78 23.53
C THR A 98 -6.77 17.56 24.44
N VAL A 99 -7.91 16.86 24.44
CA VAL A 99 -8.12 15.71 25.32
C VAL A 99 -8.14 14.42 24.51
N LEU A 100 -7.21 13.49 24.82
CA LEU A 100 -7.20 12.15 24.24
C LEU A 100 -8.47 11.38 24.65
N HIS A 101 -9.00 10.59 23.72
CA HIS A 101 -10.22 9.81 23.91
C HIS A 101 -11.47 10.68 24.17
N ALA A 102 -11.50 11.88 23.58
CA ALA A 102 -12.67 12.74 23.57
C ALA A 102 -13.31 12.76 22.18
N GLY A 103 -14.62 12.53 22.10
CA GLY A 103 -15.34 12.55 20.81
C GLY A 103 -16.78 12.08 20.92
N GLY A 104 -17.60 12.44 19.92
CA GLY A 104 -19.01 12.10 19.84
C GLY A 104 -19.31 10.67 19.35
N LYS A 105 -18.27 9.83 19.13
CA LYS A 105 -18.35 8.52 18.49
C LYS A 105 -18.38 7.35 19.49
N PHE A 106 -18.36 7.61 20.80
CA PHE A 106 -18.39 6.62 21.89
C PHE A 106 -19.83 6.23 22.34
N GLY A 107 -20.74 5.95 21.41
CA GLY A 107 -22.07 5.43 21.74
C GLY A 107 -23.13 6.47 22.11
N GLY A 108 -22.90 7.75 21.86
CA GLY A 108 -23.80 8.85 22.22
C GLY A 108 -24.93 9.18 21.22
N GLY A 109 -25.23 8.35 20.24
CA GLY A 109 -26.33 8.56 19.27
C GLY A 109 -26.03 9.56 18.15
N GLY A 110 -24.86 10.19 18.09
CA GLY A 110 -24.48 11.16 17.08
C GLY A 110 -24.05 10.53 15.74
N TYR A 111 -23.48 9.34 15.79
CA TYR A 111 -23.01 8.57 14.64
C TYR A 111 -23.41 7.10 14.79
N LYS A 112 -24.09 6.54 13.79
CA LYS A 112 -24.41 5.11 13.75
C LYS A 112 -23.23 4.28 13.27
N VAL A 113 -22.48 4.82 12.33
CA VAL A 113 -21.26 4.23 11.73
C VAL A 113 -20.20 5.32 11.71
N SER A 114 -18.97 4.99 12.03
CA SER A 114 -17.83 5.91 11.92
C SER A 114 -16.52 5.16 11.67
N GLY A 115 -15.58 5.78 10.95
CA GLY A 115 -14.21 5.31 10.77
C GLY A 115 -13.32 5.65 11.98
N GLY A 116 -13.58 6.79 12.62
CA GLY A 116 -12.86 7.25 13.81
C GLY A 116 -13.37 6.57 15.09
N LEU A 117 -12.72 5.48 15.52
CA LEU A 117 -13.17 4.66 16.65
C LEU A 117 -12.57 5.07 17.99
N HIS A 118 -11.37 5.66 18.00
CA HIS A 118 -10.58 5.86 19.21
C HIS A 118 -10.72 7.25 19.83
N GLY A 119 -11.33 8.21 19.12
CA GLY A 119 -11.49 9.59 19.58
C GLY A 119 -10.16 10.31 19.84
N VAL A 120 -9.13 10.00 19.04
CA VAL A 120 -7.79 10.58 19.22
C VAL A 120 -7.30 11.34 17.98
N GLY A 121 -7.88 11.15 16.80
CA GLY A 121 -7.35 11.68 15.53
C GLY A 121 -7.12 13.19 15.58
N ALA A 122 -8.12 13.98 15.94
CA ALA A 122 -8.00 15.45 16.00
C ALA A 122 -6.93 15.90 17.02
N SER A 123 -6.88 15.26 18.20
CA SER A 123 -5.90 15.58 19.24
C SER A 123 -4.49 15.12 18.86
N VAL A 124 -4.34 14.03 18.10
CA VAL A 124 -3.06 13.58 17.55
C VAL A 124 -2.54 14.58 16.49
N VAL A 125 -3.41 15.03 15.57
CA VAL A 125 -3.04 16.06 14.59
C VAL A 125 -2.58 17.33 15.31
N ASN A 126 -3.32 17.76 16.34
CA ASN A 126 -2.96 18.93 17.13
C ASN A 126 -1.62 18.76 17.85
N ALA A 127 -1.39 17.62 18.50
CA ALA A 127 -0.14 17.32 19.19
C ALA A 127 1.10 17.33 18.26
N LEU A 128 0.94 16.87 17.01
CA LEU A 128 2.02 16.71 16.05
C LEU A 128 2.15 17.90 15.06
N SER A 129 1.39 18.96 15.31
CA SER A 129 1.41 20.19 14.50
C SER A 129 2.12 21.32 15.21
N LYS A 130 2.78 22.18 14.43
CA LYS A 130 3.33 23.45 14.88
C LYS A 130 2.21 24.41 15.28
N TRP A 131 1.13 24.41 14.49
CA TRP A 131 -0.10 25.14 14.79
C TRP A 131 -1.29 24.46 14.12
N VAL A 132 -2.47 24.63 14.72
CA VAL A 132 -3.78 24.21 14.20
C VAL A 132 -4.79 25.34 14.36
N GLU A 133 -5.54 25.63 13.31
CA GLU A 133 -6.67 26.57 13.29
C GLU A 133 -7.96 25.83 12.98
N VAL A 134 -8.99 26.06 13.76
CA VAL A 134 -10.30 25.47 13.53
C VAL A 134 -11.35 26.56 13.45
N LYS A 135 -12.09 26.58 12.33
CA LYS A 135 -13.27 27.43 12.14
C LYS A 135 -14.51 26.54 12.10
N VAL A 136 -15.50 26.91 12.89
CA VAL A 136 -16.77 26.17 12.94
C VAL A 136 -17.90 27.11 12.56
N TYR A 137 -18.62 26.74 11.50
CA TYR A 137 -19.82 27.44 11.02
C TYR A 137 -21.03 26.80 11.66
N LYS A 138 -21.70 27.52 12.55
CA LYS A 138 -22.85 26.99 13.30
C LYS A 138 -23.72 28.08 13.86
N ASN A 139 -25.04 27.92 13.76
CA ASN A 139 -26.03 28.84 14.34
C ASN A 139 -25.88 30.31 13.90
N GLY A 140 -25.48 30.53 12.65
CA GLY A 140 -25.28 31.87 12.09
C GLY A 140 -23.97 32.55 12.51
N GLU A 141 -23.07 31.86 13.18
CA GLU A 141 -21.80 32.35 13.66
C GLU A 141 -20.62 31.55 13.08
N VAL A 142 -19.48 32.25 12.91
CA VAL A 142 -18.18 31.65 12.60
C VAL A 142 -17.34 31.68 13.86
N ASN A 143 -17.16 30.54 14.47
CA ASN A 143 -16.36 30.38 15.67
C ASN A 143 -14.94 29.98 15.29
N PHE A 144 -13.92 30.53 15.96
CA PHE A 144 -12.51 30.29 15.68
C PHE A 144 -11.75 29.93 16.97
N ILE A 145 -10.82 29.01 16.85
CA ILE A 145 -9.85 28.62 17.89
C ILE A 145 -8.51 28.31 17.24
N ARG A 146 -7.40 28.65 17.94
CA ARG A 146 -6.04 28.38 17.47
C ARG A 146 -5.22 27.70 18.56
N PHE A 147 -4.45 26.71 18.12
CA PHE A 147 -3.49 25.96 18.93
C PHE A 147 -2.10 26.10 18.33
N GLU A 148 -1.07 26.10 19.18
CA GLU A 148 0.33 26.13 18.78
C GLU A 148 1.19 25.19 19.65
N ASN A 149 2.41 24.95 19.20
CA ASN A 149 3.45 24.24 19.95
C ASN A 149 2.98 22.91 20.58
N GLY A 150 2.40 22.03 19.75
CA GLY A 150 1.97 20.71 20.19
C GLY A 150 0.64 20.71 20.95
N GLY A 151 -0.25 21.63 20.59
CA GLY A 151 -1.65 21.61 21.01
C GLY A 151 -1.98 22.53 22.19
N HIS A 152 -1.12 23.49 22.53
CA HIS A 152 -1.45 24.53 23.52
C HIS A 152 -2.43 25.54 22.90
N THR A 153 -3.55 25.80 23.58
CA THR A 153 -4.54 26.80 23.16
C THR A 153 -3.93 28.20 23.32
N VAL A 154 -3.67 28.90 22.21
CA VAL A 154 -3.16 30.28 22.22
C VAL A 154 -4.26 31.30 22.00
N GLU A 155 -5.31 30.92 21.29
CA GLU A 155 -6.51 31.73 21.10
C GLU A 155 -7.74 30.88 21.37
N PRO A 156 -8.44 31.09 22.52
CA PRO A 156 -9.61 30.32 22.89
C PRO A 156 -10.77 30.52 21.91
N LEU A 157 -11.72 29.56 21.91
CA LEU A 157 -12.88 29.62 21.03
C LEU A 157 -13.67 30.93 21.22
N HIS A 158 -13.84 31.68 20.15
CA HIS A 158 -14.61 32.91 20.11
C HIS A 158 -15.21 33.13 18.72
N VAL A 159 -16.23 34.00 18.65
CA VAL A 159 -16.90 34.36 17.38
C VAL A 159 -16.05 35.40 16.67
N ILE A 160 -15.68 35.13 15.40
CA ILE A 160 -14.91 36.05 14.55
C ILE A 160 -15.77 36.72 13.48
N ASP A 161 -16.90 36.11 13.09
CA ASP A 161 -17.76 36.60 12.03
C ASP A 161 -19.18 36.02 12.16
N LYS A 162 -20.10 36.54 11.35
CA LYS A 162 -21.46 36.01 11.18
C LYS A 162 -21.58 35.34 9.81
N CYS A 163 -22.37 34.30 9.72
CA CYS A 163 -22.69 33.63 8.46
C CYS A 163 -24.21 33.42 8.32
N ASP A 164 -24.62 32.88 7.17
CA ASP A 164 -26.01 32.42 7.00
C ASP A 164 -26.35 31.35 8.06
N GLU A 165 -27.53 31.44 8.68
CA GLU A 165 -27.98 30.46 9.71
C GLU A 165 -28.00 29.00 9.20
N LYS A 166 -28.19 28.82 7.89
CA LYS A 166 -28.19 27.51 7.25
C LYS A 166 -26.79 26.98 6.94
N ARG A 167 -25.78 27.84 7.00
CA ARG A 167 -24.40 27.45 6.75
C ARG A 167 -23.84 26.75 7.97
N THR A 168 -23.53 25.46 7.79
CA THR A 168 -22.83 24.64 8.79
C THR A 168 -21.56 24.04 8.20
N GLY A 169 -20.65 23.58 9.03
CA GLY A 169 -19.43 22.88 8.61
C GLY A 169 -18.24 23.17 9.50
N THR A 170 -17.15 22.50 9.22
CA THR A 170 -15.87 22.70 9.90
C THR A 170 -14.78 22.97 8.89
N VAL A 171 -13.87 23.87 9.23
CA VAL A 171 -12.64 24.10 8.46
C VAL A 171 -11.48 23.94 9.42
N VAL A 172 -10.61 22.99 9.13
CA VAL A 172 -9.40 22.70 9.91
C VAL A 172 -8.19 23.01 9.05
N THR A 173 -7.31 23.88 9.52
CA THR A 173 -6.03 24.13 8.88
C THR A 173 -4.92 23.78 9.87
N PHE A 174 -3.94 22.99 9.45
CA PHE A 174 -2.84 22.61 10.31
C PHE A 174 -1.50 22.59 9.59
N LYS A 175 -0.43 22.92 10.31
CA LYS A 175 0.95 22.86 9.84
C LYS A 175 1.68 21.80 10.65
N PRO A 176 2.18 20.72 10.02
CA PRO A 176 2.98 19.71 10.71
C PRO A 176 4.22 20.32 11.38
N ASP A 177 4.65 19.71 12.48
CA ASP A 177 5.83 20.14 13.20
C ASP A 177 7.09 19.51 12.59
N SER A 178 7.92 20.32 11.92
CA SER A 178 9.15 19.88 11.27
C SER A 178 10.23 19.35 12.25
N GLU A 179 10.04 19.50 13.56
CA GLU A 179 10.91 18.87 14.56
C GLU A 179 10.56 17.40 14.82
N ILE A 180 9.35 16.96 14.37
CA ILE A 180 8.85 15.60 14.57
C ILE A 180 8.98 14.77 13.29
N PHE A 181 8.65 15.39 12.14
CA PHE A 181 8.61 14.70 10.85
C PHE A 181 9.92 14.87 10.08
N ASP A 182 10.34 13.81 9.40
CA ASP A 182 11.53 13.79 8.54
C ASP A 182 11.39 14.74 7.34
N THR A 183 10.14 15.05 6.95
CA THR A 183 9.78 15.99 5.90
C THR A 183 8.44 16.65 6.20
N ASP A 184 8.24 17.88 5.72
CA ASP A 184 6.95 18.59 5.78
C ASP A 184 6.31 18.77 4.38
N VAL A 185 6.84 18.06 3.36
CA VAL A 185 6.37 18.14 1.98
C VAL A 185 5.40 17.00 1.69
N TYR A 186 4.17 17.35 1.36
CA TYR A 186 3.13 16.40 0.96
C TYR A 186 3.28 15.97 -0.49
N ASP A 187 3.01 14.67 -0.75
CA ASP A 187 2.86 14.13 -2.10
C ASP A 187 1.40 14.25 -2.55
N TYR A 188 1.16 15.14 -3.54
CA TYR A 188 -0.17 15.37 -4.09
C TYR A 188 -0.81 14.10 -4.67
N ASN A 189 -0.03 13.29 -5.41
CA ASN A 189 -0.55 12.10 -6.06
C ASN A 189 -1.01 11.05 -5.04
N THR A 190 -0.27 10.86 -3.97
CA THR A 190 -0.65 9.96 -2.88
C THR A 190 -1.95 10.41 -2.21
N LEU A 191 -2.08 11.71 -1.93
CA LEU A 191 -3.31 12.27 -1.37
C LEU A 191 -4.49 12.14 -2.35
N MET A 192 -4.29 12.45 -3.62
CA MET A 192 -5.30 12.40 -4.67
C MET A 192 -5.87 11.00 -4.86
N VAL A 193 -5.00 9.97 -4.92
CA VAL A 193 -5.42 8.56 -5.07
C VAL A 193 -6.32 8.13 -3.92
N ARG A 194 -5.95 8.44 -2.68
CA ARG A 194 -6.77 8.09 -1.51
C ARG A 194 -8.09 8.87 -1.46
N ILE A 195 -8.10 10.14 -1.82
CA ILE A 195 -9.30 10.97 -1.87
C ILE A 195 -10.28 10.45 -2.93
N ARG A 196 -9.76 10.02 -4.10
CA ARG A 196 -10.57 9.37 -5.13
C ARG A 196 -11.19 8.07 -4.63
N GLU A 197 -10.43 7.24 -3.94
CA GLU A 197 -10.93 6.00 -3.31
C GLU A 197 -12.07 6.30 -2.33
N LEU A 198 -11.90 7.29 -1.45
CA LEU A 198 -12.94 7.70 -0.50
C LEU A 198 -14.21 8.20 -1.21
N ALA A 199 -14.09 8.89 -2.34
CA ALA A 199 -15.24 9.31 -3.14
C ALA A 199 -16.00 8.12 -3.74
N PHE A 200 -15.30 7.07 -4.22
CA PHE A 200 -15.95 5.82 -4.67
C PHE A 200 -16.67 5.10 -3.55
N LEU A 201 -16.10 5.05 -2.35
CA LEU A 201 -16.68 4.35 -1.19
C LEU A 201 -17.89 5.09 -0.60
N ASN A 202 -18.04 6.38 -0.89
CA ASN A 202 -19.11 7.23 -0.38
C ASN A 202 -19.94 7.82 -1.53
N LYS A 203 -20.86 7.01 -2.05
CA LYS A 203 -21.76 7.34 -3.14
C LYS A 203 -22.40 8.73 -2.96
N GLY A 204 -22.26 9.60 -3.97
CA GLY A 204 -22.85 10.94 -4.00
C GLY A 204 -22.13 11.98 -3.13
N LEU A 205 -20.98 11.65 -2.51
CA LEU A 205 -20.12 12.61 -1.83
C LEU A 205 -19.15 13.24 -2.83
N SER A 206 -19.11 14.57 -2.88
CA SER A 206 -18.14 15.34 -3.67
C SER A 206 -16.89 15.62 -2.83
N ILE A 207 -15.73 15.17 -3.28
CA ILE A 207 -14.46 15.49 -2.64
C ILE A 207 -13.53 16.18 -3.63
N THR A 208 -13.07 17.37 -3.29
CA THR A 208 -12.11 18.14 -4.08
C THR A 208 -10.75 18.11 -3.40
N ILE A 209 -9.69 17.85 -4.14
CA ILE A 209 -8.31 18.09 -3.71
C ILE A 209 -7.68 19.18 -4.57
N ARG A 210 -6.91 20.07 -3.95
CA ARG A 210 -6.22 21.15 -4.63
C ARG A 210 -4.81 21.33 -4.07
N ASP A 211 -3.87 21.57 -4.96
CA ASP A 211 -2.48 21.93 -4.63
C ASP A 211 -2.26 23.40 -5.00
N ASP A 212 -2.18 24.26 -3.98
CA ASP A 212 -1.99 25.69 -4.12
C ASP A 212 -0.52 26.11 -3.87
N ARG A 213 0.42 25.17 -3.86
CA ARG A 213 1.85 25.45 -3.64
C ARG A 213 2.47 26.26 -4.77
N ASP A 214 2.05 26.02 -6.02
CA ASP A 214 2.44 26.80 -7.17
C ASP A 214 1.30 27.75 -7.59
N GLU A 215 1.58 29.05 -7.63
CA GLU A 215 0.57 30.06 -8.00
C GLU A 215 0.27 30.10 -9.50
N GLU A 216 1.25 29.70 -10.33
CA GLU A 216 1.14 29.75 -11.79
C GLU A 216 0.50 28.48 -12.35
N ASP A 217 0.56 27.35 -11.61
CA ASP A 217 0.02 26.04 -12.02
C ASP A 217 -0.73 25.37 -10.87
N THR A 218 -1.87 25.96 -10.48
CA THR A 218 -2.75 25.35 -9.46
C THR A 218 -3.37 24.07 -10.00
N THR A 219 -2.97 22.93 -9.43
CA THR A 219 -3.53 21.62 -9.78
C THR A 219 -4.69 21.29 -8.85
N GLY A 220 -5.81 20.82 -9.40
CA GLY A 220 -6.95 20.43 -8.59
C GLY A 220 -7.90 19.48 -9.31
N GLU A 221 -8.45 18.52 -8.58
CA GLU A 221 -9.42 17.55 -9.08
C GLU A 221 -10.61 17.43 -8.13
N THR A 222 -11.81 17.22 -8.70
CA THR A 222 -13.04 16.95 -7.95
C THR A 222 -13.58 15.58 -8.33
N PHE A 223 -13.84 14.76 -7.33
CA PHE A 223 -14.35 13.40 -7.47
C PHE A 223 -15.78 13.32 -6.93
N LEU A 224 -16.69 12.83 -7.76
CA LEU A 224 -18.08 12.56 -7.43
C LEU A 224 -18.54 11.32 -8.19
N TYR A 225 -18.93 10.28 -7.49
CA TYR A 225 -19.34 9.01 -8.07
C TYR A 225 -20.73 8.60 -7.58
N GLU A 226 -21.70 8.65 -8.49
CA GLU A 226 -23.08 8.28 -8.20
C GLU A 226 -23.32 6.76 -8.19
N GLY A 227 -22.48 5.98 -8.84
CA GLY A 227 -22.52 4.51 -8.86
C GLY A 227 -21.71 3.85 -7.73
N GLY A 228 -20.99 4.63 -6.92
CA GLY A 228 -20.27 4.12 -5.75
C GLY A 228 -19.24 3.06 -6.09
N ILE A 229 -19.22 1.94 -5.34
CA ILE A 229 -18.26 0.85 -5.55
C ILE A 229 -18.39 0.14 -6.90
N SER A 230 -19.54 0.23 -7.57
CA SER A 230 -19.68 -0.30 -8.95
C SER A 230 -18.86 0.53 -9.95
N GLU A 231 -18.82 1.87 -9.80
CA GLU A 231 -17.94 2.72 -10.60
C GLU A 231 -16.47 2.49 -10.24
N TYR A 232 -16.18 2.14 -8.99
CA TYR A 232 -14.82 1.81 -8.58
C TYR A 232 -14.31 0.53 -9.28
N VAL A 233 -15.15 -0.51 -9.40
CA VAL A 233 -14.81 -1.72 -10.17
C VAL A 233 -14.57 -1.37 -11.65
N LYS A 234 -15.41 -0.51 -12.25
CA LYS A 234 -15.20 -0.03 -13.63
C LYS A 234 -13.88 0.72 -13.78
N PHE A 235 -13.57 1.58 -12.83
CA PHE A 235 -12.32 2.33 -12.81
C PHE A 235 -11.10 1.41 -12.76
N ILE A 236 -11.10 0.38 -11.89
CA ILE A 236 -10.01 -0.59 -11.78
C ILE A 236 -9.88 -1.43 -13.06
N ASN A 237 -10.99 -1.70 -13.73
CA ASN A 237 -11.02 -2.49 -14.95
C ASN A 237 -10.92 -1.68 -16.24
N GLN A 238 -10.76 -0.35 -16.19
CA GLN A 238 -10.76 0.50 -17.38
C GLN A 238 -9.69 0.11 -18.43
N GLU A 239 -8.56 -0.45 -17.97
CA GLU A 239 -7.45 -0.89 -18.80
C GLU A 239 -7.46 -2.42 -19.02
N LYS A 240 -8.54 -3.11 -18.62
CA LYS A 240 -8.71 -4.57 -18.72
C LYS A 240 -9.88 -4.89 -19.63
N THR A 241 -9.83 -6.05 -20.25
CA THR A 241 -10.94 -6.54 -21.06
C THR A 241 -11.89 -7.37 -20.19
N PRO A 242 -13.10 -6.87 -19.85
CA PRO A 242 -14.07 -7.66 -19.09
C PRO A 242 -14.60 -8.83 -19.92
N ILE A 243 -14.96 -9.95 -19.25
CA ILE A 243 -15.58 -11.10 -19.91
C ILE A 243 -17.11 -11.03 -19.92
N HIS A 244 -17.70 -10.10 -19.18
CA HIS A 244 -19.14 -9.74 -19.16
C HIS A 244 -19.27 -8.22 -18.95
N GLU A 245 -20.32 -7.62 -19.50
CA GLU A 245 -20.47 -6.15 -19.48
C GLU A 245 -20.90 -5.62 -18.13
N ASP A 246 -21.87 -6.28 -17.48
CA ASP A 246 -22.48 -5.80 -16.27
C ASP A 246 -21.58 -5.97 -15.04
N ILE A 247 -21.58 -4.95 -14.17
CA ILE A 247 -20.99 -5.07 -12.83
C ILE A 247 -21.99 -5.81 -11.94
N ILE A 248 -21.54 -6.91 -11.35
CA ILE A 248 -22.33 -7.66 -10.37
C ILE A 248 -22.31 -6.88 -9.07
N HIS A 249 -23.46 -6.34 -8.66
CA HIS A 249 -23.63 -5.57 -7.44
C HIS A 249 -24.57 -6.29 -6.48
N LEU A 250 -24.10 -6.49 -5.25
CA LEU A 250 -24.83 -7.21 -4.20
C LEU A 250 -24.81 -6.35 -2.94
N GLU A 251 -25.97 -6.22 -2.29
CA GLU A 251 -26.09 -5.46 -1.04
C GLU A 251 -27.05 -6.14 -0.06
N GLY A 252 -26.86 -5.88 1.22
CA GLY A 252 -27.73 -6.35 2.29
C GLY A 252 -27.42 -5.69 3.62
N GLU A 253 -28.38 -5.74 4.53
CA GLU A 253 -28.26 -5.19 5.87
C GLU A 253 -28.86 -6.16 6.90
N GLU A 254 -28.16 -6.36 8.01
CA GLU A 254 -28.63 -7.12 9.17
C GLU A 254 -28.05 -6.52 10.45
N ASP A 255 -28.88 -6.35 11.47
CA ASP A 255 -28.50 -5.79 12.80
C ASP A 255 -27.74 -4.44 12.71
N GLY A 256 -28.07 -3.62 11.71
CA GLY A 256 -27.45 -2.31 11.50
C GLY A 256 -26.06 -2.37 10.83
N VAL A 257 -25.62 -3.57 10.42
CA VAL A 257 -24.43 -3.76 9.61
C VAL A 257 -24.84 -3.75 8.13
N GLN A 258 -24.34 -2.79 7.37
CA GLN A 258 -24.54 -2.72 5.93
C GLN A 258 -23.38 -3.41 5.22
N PHE A 259 -23.69 -4.22 4.24
CA PHE A 259 -22.71 -5.00 3.50
C PHE A 259 -22.98 -4.87 1.99
N GLU A 260 -21.95 -4.51 1.25
CA GLU A 260 -22.04 -4.24 -0.19
C GLU A 260 -20.82 -4.85 -0.90
N VAL A 261 -21.07 -5.48 -2.05
CA VAL A 261 -20.03 -6.04 -2.92
C VAL A 261 -20.30 -5.64 -4.35
N ALA A 262 -19.27 -5.16 -5.03
CA ALA A 262 -19.28 -5.00 -6.48
C ALA A 262 -18.14 -5.82 -7.09
N MET A 263 -18.41 -6.52 -8.21
CA MET A 263 -17.40 -7.36 -8.85
C MET A 263 -17.61 -7.51 -10.35
N GLN A 264 -16.51 -7.77 -11.06
CA GLN A 264 -16.51 -8.10 -12.48
C GLN A 264 -15.31 -8.99 -12.80
N TYR A 265 -15.52 -9.95 -13.70
CA TYR A 265 -14.45 -10.78 -14.24
C TYR A 265 -13.87 -10.17 -15.51
N ASN A 266 -12.57 -10.32 -15.69
CA ASN A 266 -11.82 -9.87 -16.85
C ASN A 266 -10.89 -10.96 -17.39
N THR A 267 -10.20 -10.71 -18.49
CA THR A 267 -9.32 -11.68 -19.16
C THR A 267 -8.01 -11.91 -18.45
N SER A 268 -7.62 -11.07 -17.48
CA SER A 268 -6.35 -11.22 -16.74
C SER A 268 -6.29 -12.49 -15.88
N TYR A 269 -5.14 -12.79 -15.32
CA TYR A 269 -4.91 -13.98 -14.50
C TYR A 269 -4.82 -13.66 -13.00
N ASN A 270 -4.80 -12.37 -12.67
CA ASN A 270 -4.62 -11.89 -11.29
C ASN A 270 -5.98 -11.71 -10.60
N GLU A 271 -6.01 -11.86 -9.28
CA GLU A 271 -7.12 -11.42 -8.44
C GLU A 271 -6.86 -10.00 -7.94
N ASN A 272 -7.87 -9.14 -7.98
CA ASN A 272 -7.87 -7.80 -7.41
C ASN A 272 -9.08 -7.69 -6.48
N ILE A 273 -8.88 -8.07 -5.21
CA ILE A 273 -9.91 -8.01 -4.18
C ILE A 273 -9.48 -6.97 -3.14
N TYR A 274 -10.30 -5.94 -2.98
CA TYR A 274 -10.10 -4.88 -2.01
C TYR A 274 -11.26 -4.86 -1.03
N SER A 275 -10.96 -4.87 0.25
CA SER A 275 -11.97 -4.90 1.30
C SER A 275 -11.84 -3.71 2.24
N PHE A 276 -13.01 -3.16 2.63
CA PHE A 276 -13.12 -1.97 3.44
C PHE A 276 -14.12 -2.15 4.57
N VAL A 277 -13.80 -1.56 5.72
CA VAL A 277 -14.72 -1.47 6.87
C VAL A 277 -14.78 -0.02 7.33
N ASN A 278 -15.96 0.60 7.27
CA ASN A 278 -16.15 2.02 7.56
C ASN A 278 -15.16 2.91 6.78
N ASN A 279 -14.98 2.62 5.49
CA ASN A 279 -14.04 3.26 4.56
C ASN A 279 -12.55 3.04 4.87
N ILE A 280 -12.20 2.24 5.87
CA ILE A 280 -10.82 1.86 6.18
C ILE A 280 -10.46 0.62 5.35
N ASN A 281 -9.35 0.69 4.63
CA ASN A 281 -8.83 -0.45 3.87
C ASN A 281 -8.31 -1.53 4.83
N THR A 282 -8.87 -2.74 4.71
CA THR A 282 -8.47 -3.91 5.50
C THR A 282 -7.54 -4.79 4.67
N HIS A 283 -6.30 -4.33 4.49
CA HIS A 283 -5.30 -4.97 3.62
C HIS A 283 -4.96 -6.42 4.02
N ASP A 284 -5.16 -6.79 5.30
CA ASP A 284 -5.02 -8.15 5.81
C ASP A 284 -6.34 -8.93 5.78
N GLY A 285 -7.38 -8.37 5.12
CA GLY A 285 -8.70 -8.97 5.01
C GLY A 285 -9.51 -8.95 6.31
N GLY A 286 -10.14 -10.06 6.64
CA GLY A 286 -10.95 -10.24 7.83
C GLY A 286 -12.22 -11.02 7.57
N THR A 287 -13.10 -11.06 8.58
CA THR A 287 -14.31 -11.89 8.56
C THR A 287 -15.27 -11.57 7.42
N HIS A 288 -15.36 -10.30 7.00
CA HIS A 288 -16.17 -9.85 5.87
C HIS A 288 -15.66 -10.43 4.55
N GLU A 289 -14.37 -10.39 4.30
CA GLU A 289 -13.75 -10.95 3.10
C GLU A 289 -13.75 -12.48 3.12
N GLU A 290 -13.45 -13.11 4.26
CA GLU A 290 -13.50 -14.57 4.43
C GLU A 290 -14.89 -15.14 4.09
N GLY A 291 -15.96 -14.44 4.51
CA GLY A 291 -17.34 -14.82 4.20
C GLY A 291 -17.58 -14.84 2.70
N VAL A 292 -17.18 -13.78 1.99
CA VAL A 292 -17.33 -13.68 0.52
C VAL A 292 -16.51 -14.74 -0.21
N ARG A 293 -15.22 -14.91 0.13
CA ARG A 293 -14.33 -15.88 -0.53
C ARG A 293 -14.87 -17.32 -0.42
N ARG A 294 -15.40 -17.69 0.73
CA ARG A 294 -16.04 -18.99 0.95
C ARG A 294 -17.33 -19.14 0.13
N ALA A 295 -18.18 -18.14 0.16
CA ALA A 295 -19.44 -18.11 -0.58
C ALA A 295 -19.22 -18.17 -2.09
N LEU A 296 -18.28 -17.39 -2.62
CA LEU A 296 -17.89 -17.38 -4.03
C LEU A 296 -17.54 -18.79 -4.53
N THR A 297 -16.63 -19.45 -3.83
CA THR A 297 -16.18 -20.80 -4.19
C THR A 297 -17.33 -21.81 -4.14
N ARG A 298 -18.17 -21.74 -3.12
CA ARG A 298 -19.31 -22.64 -2.95
C ARG A 298 -20.37 -22.43 -4.02
N VAL A 299 -20.74 -21.18 -4.29
CA VAL A 299 -21.80 -20.84 -5.25
C VAL A 299 -21.40 -21.25 -6.67
N ILE A 300 -20.17 -20.95 -7.11
CA ILE A 300 -19.70 -21.34 -8.45
C ILE A 300 -19.67 -22.86 -8.59
N ASN A 301 -19.16 -23.60 -7.62
CA ASN A 301 -19.17 -25.07 -7.66
C ASN A 301 -20.60 -25.63 -7.70
N SER A 302 -21.51 -25.09 -6.89
CA SER A 302 -22.92 -25.51 -6.86
C SER A 302 -23.58 -25.27 -8.20
N TYR A 303 -23.44 -24.09 -8.78
CA TYR A 303 -23.98 -23.71 -10.07
C TYR A 303 -23.41 -24.58 -11.20
N ALA A 304 -22.09 -24.75 -11.26
CA ALA A 304 -21.41 -25.55 -12.27
C ALA A 304 -21.87 -27.02 -12.25
N ARG A 305 -22.14 -27.62 -11.07
CA ARG A 305 -22.70 -28.98 -10.94
C ARG A 305 -24.16 -29.02 -11.32
N LYS A 306 -25.00 -28.08 -10.88
CA LYS A 306 -26.42 -28.01 -11.22
C LYS A 306 -26.64 -27.89 -12.73
N THR A 307 -25.81 -27.16 -13.43
CA THR A 307 -25.88 -26.96 -14.88
C THR A 307 -25.17 -28.04 -15.70
N GLY A 308 -24.51 -29.00 -15.04
CA GLY A 308 -23.78 -30.08 -15.70
C GLY A 308 -22.44 -29.65 -16.34
N MET A 309 -21.98 -28.43 -16.15
CA MET A 309 -20.69 -27.96 -16.62
C MET A 309 -19.55 -28.67 -15.89
N LEU A 310 -19.74 -28.99 -14.61
CA LEU A 310 -18.83 -29.77 -13.77
C LEU A 310 -19.55 -31.10 -13.40
N LYS A 311 -18.96 -32.24 -13.76
CA LYS A 311 -19.55 -33.56 -13.47
C LYS A 311 -19.26 -33.94 -12.02
N GLU A 312 -20.06 -34.85 -11.44
CA GLU A 312 -19.87 -35.31 -10.04
C GLU A 312 -18.46 -35.87 -9.75
N LYS A 313 -17.88 -36.56 -10.75
CA LYS A 313 -16.53 -37.14 -10.66
C LYS A 313 -15.39 -36.15 -10.87
N ASP A 314 -15.69 -34.95 -11.34
CA ASP A 314 -14.68 -33.94 -11.59
C ASP A 314 -14.27 -33.29 -10.27
N GLU A 315 -12.99 -32.90 -10.18
CA GLU A 315 -12.46 -32.17 -9.02
C GLU A 315 -13.19 -30.84 -8.83
N SER A 316 -13.49 -30.48 -7.58
CA SER A 316 -14.10 -29.20 -7.27
C SER A 316 -13.13 -28.06 -7.55
N LEU A 317 -13.67 -26.93 -7.99
CA LEU A 317 -12.91 -25.70 -8.15
C LEU A 317 -12.43 -25.19 -6.78
N THR A 318 -11.18 -24.77 -6.68
CA THR A 318 -10.62 -24.17 -5.47
C THR A 318 -10.88 -22.67 -5.41
N GLY A 319 -10.56 -22.04 -4.29
CA GLY A 319 -10.61 -20.59 -4.12
C GLY A 319 -9.80 -19.84 -5.19
N ASP A 320 -8.59 -20.33 -5.50
CA ASP A 320 -7.73 -19.68 -6.50
C ASP A 320 -8.29 -19.83 -7.93
N ASP A 321 -8.93 -20.97 -8.24
CA ASP A 321 -9.53 -21.18 -9.56
C ASP A 321 -10.68 -20.19 -9.83
N VAL A 322 -11.49 -19.88 -8.82
CA VAL A 322 -12.68 -19.00 -8.97
C VAL A 322 -12.33 -17.51 -8.87
N LYS A 323 -11.14 -17.18 -8.42
CA LYS A 323 -10.68 -15.78 -8.30
C LYS A 323 -9.83 -15.30 -9.48
N GLU A 324 -9.41 -16.20 -10.39
CA GLU A 324 -8.60 -15.82 -11.55
C GLU A 324 -9.35 -14.79 -12.42
N GLY A 325 -8.75 -13.60 -12.57
CA GLY A 325 -9.31 -12.49 -13.32
C GLY A 325 -10.48 -11.78 -12.66
N LEU A 326 -10.65 -11.94 -11.35
CA LEU A 326 -11.70 -11.27 -10.57
C LEU A 326 -11.23 -9.91 -10.06
N THR A 327 -11.99 -8.86 -10.36
CA THR A 327 -11.92 -7.58 -9.66
C THR A 327 -13.14 -7.45 -8.76
N MET A 328 -12.92 -7.21 -7.46
CA MET A 328 -13.98 -7.16 -6.44
C MET A 328 -13.68 -6.10 -5.38
N ILE A 329 -14.69 -5.31 -5.07
CA ILE A 329 -14.71 -4.37 -3.93
C ILE A 329 -15.71 -4.88 -2.91
N ILE A 330 -15.28 -4.97 -1.65
CA ILE A 330 -16.12 -5.37 -0.51
C ILE A 330 -16.18 -4.18 0.44
N SER A 331 -17.37 -3.67 0.72
CA SER A 331 -17.60 -2.58 1.67
C SER A 331 -18.53 -3.05 2.79
N CYS A 332 -18.05 -2.91 4.02
CA CYS A 332 -18.82 -3.21 5.23
C CYS A 332 -18.92 -1.95 6.08
N LYS A 333 -20.14 -1.52 6.42
CA LYS A 333 -20.39 -0.44 7.38
C LYS A 333 -20.91 -1.05 8.68
N HIS A 334 -20.09 -1.00 9.72
CA HIS A 334 -20.35 -1.65 11.00
C HIS A 334 -20.40 -0.62 12.14
N PRO A 335 -21.43 -0.63 13.00
CA PRO A 335 -21.55 0.35 14.08
C PRO A 335 -20.47 0.21 15.16
N ASN A 336 -19.91 -0.98 15.36
CA ASN A 336 -18.87 -1.25 16.37
C ASN A 336 -17.84 -2.26 15.83
N PRO A 337 -16.99 -1.88 14.85
CA PRO A 337 -16.03 -2.80 14.27
C PRO A 337 -14.89 -3.10 15.26
N GLN A 338 -14.45 -4.34 15.27
CA GLN A 338 -13.31 -4.82 16.05
C GLN A 338 -12.17 -5.17 15.09
N PHE A 339 -11.09 -4.45 15.18
CA PHE A 339 -9.92 -4.67 14.34
C PHE A 339 -8.81 -5.39 15.12
N GLU A 340 -8.03 -6.19 14.41
CA GLU A 340 -6.77 -6.72 14.91
C GLU A 340 -5.69 -5.64 14.75
N GLY A 341 -5.18 -5.14 15.89
CA GLY A 341 -4.10 -4.14 15.93
C GLY A 341 -4.53 -2.69 15.68
N GLN A 342 -3.57 -1.77 15.88
CA GLN A 342 -3.77 -0.32 15.74
C GLN A 342 -3.91 0.13 14.28
N THR A 343 -3.28 -0.59 13.36
CA THR A 343 -3.32 -0.29 11.91
C THR A 343 -4.66 -0.58 11.26
N LYS A 344 -5.59 -1.23 12.00
CA LYS A 344 -6.94 -1.59 11.52
C LYS A 344 -6.94 -2.46 10.24
N GLY A 345 -5.87 -3.19 9.99
CA GLY A 345 -5.67 -3.96 8.75
C GLY A 345 -6.59 -5.15 8.58
N ARG A 346 -7.19 -5.68 9.67
CA ARG A 346 -8.03 -6.88 9.64
C ARG A 346 -9.25 -6.76 10.54
N LEU A 347 -10.44 -7.13 10.02
CA LEU A 347 -11.68 -7.18 10.80
C LEU A 347 -11.83 -8.51 11.55
N GLY A 348 -12.12 -8.44 12.86
CA GLY A 348 -12.29 -9.60 13.75
C GLY A 348 -13.73 -10.02 14.04
N ASN A 349 -14.73 -9.16 13.77
CA ASN A 349 -16.14 -9.40 14.10
C ASN A 349 -16.69 -10.71 13.47
N SER A 350 -16.96 -11.72 14.28
CA SER A 350 -17.37 -13.06 13.81
C SER A 350 -18.74 -13.08 13.15
N GLU A 351 -19.68 -12.23 13.57
CA GLU A 351 -21.03 -12.09 13.02
C GLU A 351 -21.02 -11.64 11.56
N VAL A 352 -20.07 -10.78 11.18
CA VAL A 352 -19.94 -10.25 9.82
C VAL A 352 -19.65 -11.35 8.80
N ARG A 353 -18.93 -12.42 9.21
CA ARG A 353 -18.66 -13.56 8.31
C ARG A 353 -19.95 -14.23 7.80
N LYS A 354 -20.94 -14.37 8.69
CA LYS A 354 -22.23 -15.00 8.34
C LYS A 354 -23.04 -14.09 7.44
N LEU A 355 -23.09 -12.80 7.77
CA LEU A 355 -23.79 -11.80 6.96
C LEU A 355 -23.20 -11.75 5.54
N ALA A 356 -21.88 -11.62 5.43
CA ALA A 356 -21.17 -11.60 4.15
C ALA A 356 -21.44 -12.86 3.31
N ASP A 357 -21.34 -14.04 3.93
CA ASP A 357 -21.66 -15.32 3.26
C ASP A 357 -23.13 -15.36 2.78
N SER A 358 -24.08 -14.95 3.61
CA SER A 358 -25.51 -14.97 3.28
C SER A 358 -25.85 -14.00 2.15
N VAL A 359 -25.49 -12.73 2.29
CA VAL A 359 -25.79 -11.69 1.29
C VAL A 359 -25.16 -12.05 -0.05
N PHE A 360 -23.87 -12.43 -0.03
CA PHE A 360 -23.17 -12.80 -1.24
C PHE A 360 -23.78 -14.03 -1.91
N SER A 361 -24.05 -15.11 -1.17
CA SER A 361 -24.58 -16.35 -1.74
C SER A 361 -25.94 -16.14 -2.40
N GLN A 362 -26.87 -15.48 -1.70
CA GLN A 362 -28.22 -15.26 -2.21
C GLN A 362 -28.21 -14.36 -3.45
N GLY A 363 -27.47 -13.26 -3.40
CA GLY A 363 -27.39 -12.33 -4.50
C GLY A 363 -26.68 -12.93 -5.72
N PHE A 364 -25.55 -13.60 -5.51
CA PHE A 364 -24.77 -14.16 -6.59
C PHE A 364 -25.42 -15.40 -7.21
N GLU A 365 -26.06 -16.29 -6.43
CA GLU A 365 -26.86 -17.39 -6.97
C GLU A 365 -27.98 -16.86 -7.87
N ARG A 366 -28.68 -15.80 -7.43
CA ARG A 366 -29.72 -15.17 -8.23
C ARG A 366 -29.15 -14.61 -9.54
N PHE A 367 -28.03 -13.85 -9.47
CA PHE A 367 -27.39 -13.31 -10.67
C PHE A 367 -27.04 -14.40 -11.68
N LEU A 368 -26.41 -15.49 -11.23
CA LEU A 368 -26.04 -16.60 -12.13
C LEU A 368 -27.25 -17.28 -12.79
N MET A 369 -28.38 -17.32 -12.09
CA MET A 369 -29.62 -17.88 -12.66
C MET A 369 -30.29 -16.93 -13.65
N GLU A 370 -30.27 -15.63 -13.39
CA GLU A 370 -30.87 -14.59 -14.23
C GLU A 370 -30.02 -14.30 -15.48
N ASN A 371 -28.70 -14.52 -15.41
CA ASN A 371 -27.73 -14.22 -16.48
C ASN A 371 -26.93 -15.47 -16.90
N PRO A 372 -27.57 -16.47 -17.55
CA PRO A 372 -26.93 -17.76 -17.82
C PRO A 372 -25.72 -17.69 -18.78
N GLU A 373 -25.67 -16.72 -19.69
CA GLU A 373 -24.50 -16.55 -20.58
C GLU A 373 -23.30 -16.03 -19.83
N ASP A 374 -23.45 -15.00 -18.97
CA ASP A 374 -22.39 -14.50 -18.13
C ASP A 374 -21.91 -15.55 -17.11
N ALA A 375 -22.85 -16.26 -16.51
CA ALA A 375 -22.57 -17.38 -15.63
C ALA A 375 -21.69 -18.45 -16.30
N LYS A 376 -21.98 -18.76 -17.57
CA LYS A 376 -21.20 -19.71 -18.37
C LYS A 376 -19.78 -19.19 -18.63
N LEU A 377 -19.61 -17.90 -18.91
CA LEU A 377 -18.29 -17.27 -19.09
C LEU A 377 -17.48 -17.35 -17.78
N ILE A 378 -18.08 -16.99 -16.65
CA ILE A 378 -17.46 -17.03 -15.32
C ILE A 378 -17.02 -18.46 -14.96
N VAL A 379 -17.93 -19.43 -15.09
CA VAL A 379 -17.62 -20.84 -14.77
C VAL A 379 -16.53 -21.40 -15.71
N ASN A 380 -16.60 -21.09 -17.01
CA ASN A 380 -15.57 -21.54 -17.96
C ASN A 380 -14.20 -20.98 -17.61
N LYS A 381 -14.09 -19.71 -17.18
CA LYS A 381 -12.84 -19.13 -16.76
C LYS A 381 -12.28 -19.88 -15.54
N ALA A 382 -13.08 -20.12 -14.53
CA ALA A 382 -12.68 -20.90 -13.35
C ALA A 382 -12.27 -22.35 -13.69
N MET A 383 -12.97 -23.00 -14.63
CA MET A 383 -12.62 -24.34 -15.12
C MET A 383 -11.28 -24.34 -15.88
N LEU A 384 -10.99 -23.29 -16.64
CA LEU A 384 -9.70 -23.12 -17.32
C LEU A 384 -8.58 -22.93 -16.31
N ALA A 385 -8.78 -22.14 -15.27
CA ALA A 385 -7.84 -21.96 -14.16
C ALA A 385 -7.55 -23.28 -13.45
N CYS A 386 -8.60 -24.06 -13.12
CA CYS A 386 -8.46 -25.40 -12.52
C CYS A 386 -7.64 -26.36 -13.40
N ARG A 387 -7.87 -26.36 -14.72
CA ARG A 387 -7.05 -27.19 -15.64
C ARG A 387 -5.59 -26.76 -15.64
N ALA A 388 -5.32 -25.46 -15.67
CA ALA A 388 -3.96 -24.94 -15.61
C ALA A 388 -3.26 -25.29 -14.30
N ARG A 389 -3.91 -25.11 -13.15
CA ARG A 389 -3.41 -25.51 -11.82
C ARG A 389 -3.08 -27.00 -11.76
N ASN A 390 -3.97 -27.86 -12.27
CA ASN A 390 -3.75 -29.30 -12.30
C ASN A 390 -2.58 -29.70 -13.21
N ALA A 391 -2.42 -29.03 -14.37
CA ALA A 391 -1.28 -29.23 -15.25
C ALA A 391 0.04 -28.82 -14.56
N ALA A 392 0.03 -27.67 -13.87
CA ALA A 392 1.18 -27.20 -13.08
C ALA A 392 1.55 -28.18 -11.96
N ARG A 393 0.56 -28.70 -11.20
CA ARG A 393 0.78 -29.72 -10.14
C ARG A 393 1.41 -30.97 -10.70
N LYS A 394 0.90 -31.51 -11.81
CA LYS A 394 1.48 -32.69 -12.48
C LYS A 394 2.93 -32.45 -12.94
N ALA A 395 3.19 -31.28 -13.52
CA ALA A 395 4.54 -30.92 -13.93
C ALA A 395 5.51 -30.88 -12.73
N ARG A 396 5.10 -30.28 -11.60
CA ARG A 396 5.88 -30.26 -10.35
C ARG A 396 6.15 -31.67 -9.81
N GLU A 397 5.16 -32.56 -9.78
CA GLU A 397 5.33 -33.94 -9.32
C GLU A 397 6.34 -34.71 -10.17
N ILE A 398 6.31 -34.53 -11.49
CA ILE A 398 7.27 -35.13 -12.42
C ILE A 398 8.67 -34.57 -12.14
N THR A 399 8.80 -33.27 -11.95
CA THR A 399 10.07 -32.61 -11.63
C THR A 399 10.63 -33.09 -10.27
N ARG A 400 9.81 -33.12 -9.21
CA ARG A 400 10.21 -33.65 -7.89
C ARG A 400 10.70 -35.10 -7.94
N LYS A 401 10.06 -35.94 -8.73
CA LYS A 401 10.52 -37.34 -8.93
C LYS A 401 11.85 -37.41 -9.68
N SER A 402 12.10 -36.47 -10.60
CA SER A 402 13.38 -36.40 -11.30
C SER A 402 14.48 -35.68 -10.49
N GLU A 403 14.14 -34.77 -9.59
CA GLU A 403 15.07 -34.03 -8.72
C GLU A 403 15.61 -34.86 -7.56
N MET A 404 14.89 -35.87 -7.10
CA MET A 404 15.48 -36.90 -6.21
C MET A 404 16.60 -37.67 -6.90
N ALA A 405 16.75 -37.54 -8.24
CA ALA A 405 17.77 -38.22 -9.03
C ALA A 405 18.88 -37.29 -9.56
N THR A 406 18.80 -35.95 -9.40
CA THR A 406 19.79 -35.05 -10.03
C THR A 406 20.21 -33.90 -9.11
N THR A 407 21.47 -33.92 -8.73
CA THR A 407 22.26 -32.91 -7.97
C THR A 407 22.41 -31.55 -8.67
N ASN A 408 21.70 -31.28 -9.76
CA ASN A 408 21.90 -30.09 -10.60
C ASN A 408 21.12 -28.83 -10.15
N PHE A 409 20.19 -28.91 -9.19
CA PHE A 409 19.41 -27.77 -8.74
C PHE A 409 20.20 -26.77 -7.89
N PHE A 410 21.25 -27.26 -7.20
CA PHE A 410 22.14 -26.42 -6.39
C PHE A 410 23.21 -25.66 -7.21
N GLY A 411 23.30 -25.86 -8.53
CA GLY A 411 24.38 -25.29 -9.37
C GLY A 411 24.34 -23.78 -9.55
N LYS A 412 23.14 -23.17 -9.51
CA LYS A 412 22.99 -21.70 -9.72
C LYS A 412 23.09 -20.90 -8.42
N LEU A 413 22.43 -21.35 -7.36
CA LEU A 413 22.44 -20.67 -6.06
C LEU A 413 23.78 -20.90 -5.36
N SER A 414 24.52 -19.84 -5.11
CA SER A 414 25.65 -19.84 -4.18
C SER A 414 25.18 -19.45 -2.80
N ASP A 415 24.68 -20.41 -2.02
CA ASP A 415 24.07 -20.19 -0.71
C ASP A 415 25.08 -19.66 0.33
N CYS A 416 24.58 -19.00 1.38
CA CYS A 416 25.37 -18.62 2.55
C CYS A 416 25.53 -19.78 3.54
N LYS A 417 26.51 -19.67 4.42
CA LYS A 417 26.78 -20.72 5.44
C LYS A 417 25.82 -20.62 6.63
N SER A 418 25.38 -19.41 6.98
CA SER A 418 24.39 -19.21 8.04
C SER A 418 23.07 -19.90 7.69
N LYS A 419 22.41 -20.45 8.71
CA LYS A 419 21.04 -21.00 8.62
C LYS A 419 20.04 -20.13 9.40
N ASP A 420 20.51 -19.05 10.01
CA ASP A 420 19.64 -18.08 10.67
C ASP A 420 19.12 -17.08 9.63
N PRO A 421 17.80 -17.07 9.35
CA PRO A 421 17.22 -16.13 8.39
C PRO A 421 17.48 -14.66 8.75
N LYS A 422 17.50 -14.31 10.03
CA LYS A 422 17.63 -12.93 10.51
C LYS A 422 18.94 -12.23 10.15
N VAL A 423 20.00 -13.01 9.89
CA VAL A 423 21.31 -12.47 9.50
C VAL A 423 21.66 -12.79 8.06
N SER A 424 20.84 -13.60 7.39
CA SER A 424 21.10 -14.07 6.02
C SER A 424 20.41 -13.14 5.01
N GLU A 425 21.07 -12.91 3.90
CA GLU A 425 20.54 -12.11 2.80
C GLU A 425 20.88 -12.75 1.44
N ILE A 426 20.02 -12.53 0.44
CA ILE A 426 20.22 -13.05 -0.90
C ILE A 426 20.28 -11.91 -1.92
N PHE A 427 21.31 -11.90 -2.75
CA PHE A 427 21.43 -11.01 -3.90
C PHE A 427 20.97 -11.74 -5.16
N ILE A 428 19.98 -11.19 -5.83
CA ILE A 428 19.55 -11.61 -7.16
C ILE A 428 20.29 -10.75 -8.17
N VAL A 429 21.22 -11.37 -8.91
CA VAL A 429 22.21 -10.66 -9.71
C VAL A 429 21.96 -10.90 -11.19
N GLU A 430 22.07 -9.85 -11.99
CA GLU A 430 21.96 -9.94 -13.44
C GLU A 430 23.20 -10.59 -14.07
N GLY A 431 22.98 -11.72 -14.73
CA GLY A 431 23.99 -12.43 -15.51
C GLY A 431 25.03 -13.23 -14.72
N ASP A 432 25.65 -14.17 -15.40
CA ASP A 432 26.68 -15.06 -14.82
C ASP A 432 27.99 -14.30 -14.54
N SER A 433 28.29 -13.23 -15.28
CA SER A 433 29.53 -12.43 -15.10
C SER A 433 29.50 -11.67 -13.78
N ALA A 434 28.49 -10.83 -13.57
CA ALA A 434 28.31 -10.10 -12.31
C ALA A 434 28.08 -11.07 -11.14
N GLY A 435 27.35 -12.17 -11.37
CA GLY A 435 27.21 -13.26 -10.41
C GLY A 435 28.53 -13.89 -9.96
N GLY A 436 29.51 -14.00 -10.89
CA GLY A 436 30.86 -14.48 -10.62
C GLY A 436 31.67 -13.51 -9.74
N SER A 437 31.63 -12.20 -10.03
CA SER A 437 32.25 -11.15 -9.21
C SER A 437 31.60 -11.08 -7.83
N ALA A 438 30.27 -11.06 -7.76
CA ALA A 438 29.52 -11.06 -6.51
C ALA A 438 29.83 -12.27 -5.62
N LYS A 439 29.93 -13.46 -6.20
CA LYS A 439 30.30 -14.68 -5.46
C LYS A 439 31.69 -14.60 -4.84
N LYS A 440 32.64 -13.93 -5.50
CA LYS A 440 34.01 -13.74 -4.97
C LYS A 440 34.04 -12.64 -3.92
N GLY A 441 33.29 -11.54 -4.12
CA GLY A 441 33.27 -10.38 -3.23
C GLY A 441 32.42 -10.54 -1.98
N ARG A 442 31.44 -11.46 -1.94
CA ARG A 442 30.47 -11.60 -0.86
C ARG A 442 31.05 -12.02 0.49
N ASP A 443 30.39 -11.67 1.57
CA ASP A 443 30.55 -12.42 2.82
C ASP A 443 29.85 -13.77 2.73
N SER A 444 30.62 -14.83 2.60
CA SER A 444 30.08 -16.19 2.47
C SER A 444 29.34 -16.71 3.69
N MET A 445 29.46 -16.04 4.84
CA MET A 445 28.75 -16.41 6.05
C MET A 445 27.26 -16.06 5.97
N THR A 446 26.94 -14.86 5.49
CA THR A 446 25.60 -14.27 5.56
C THR A 446 24.97 -13.97 4.19
N GLN A 447 25.79 -13.87 3.13
CA GLN A 447 25.33 -13.45 1.81
C GLN A 447 25.24 -14.61 0.82
N ALA A 448 24.07 -14.84 0.25
CA ALA A 448 23.81 -15.78 -0.85
C ALA A 448 23.75 -15.03 -2.19
N ILE A 449 24.16 -15.67 -3.28
CA ILE A 449 24.12 -15.10 -4.64
C ILE A 449 23.31 -16.02 -5.56
N LEU A 450 22.32 -15.42 -6.23
CA LEU A 450 21.50 -16.08 -7.24
C LEU A 450 21.65 -15.31 -8.56
N PRO A 451 22.48 -15.77 -9.51
CA PRO A 451 22.56 -15.15 -10.83
C PRO A 451 21.35 -15.53 -11.69
N LEU A 452 20.79 -14.56 -12.41
CA LEU A 452 19.72 -14.75 -13.38
C LEU A 452 20.30 -14.79 -14.81
N ARG A 453 19.82 -15.71 -15.64
CA ARG A 453 20.22 -15.80 -17.04
C ARG A 453 19.29 -14.98 -17.92
N GLY A 454 19.49 -13.66 -17.93
CA GLY A 454 18.72 -12.71 -18.73
C GLY A 454 17.34 -12.38 -18.14
N LYS A 455 16.44 -11.90 -19.00
CA LYS A 455 15.10 -11.45 -18.62
C LYS A 455 14.22 -12.62 -18.21
N ILE A 456 13.64 -12.56 -17.01
CA ILE A 456 12.68 -13.55 -16.53
C ILE A 456 11.34 -13.40 -17.26
N LEU A 457 10.48 -14.43 -17.16
CA LEU A 457 9.13 -14.38 -17.71
C LEU A 457 8.33 -13.24 -17.04
N ASN A 458 7.65 -12.44 -17.86
CA ASN A 458 6.68 -11.47 -17.36
C ASN A 458 5.43 -12.22 -16.84
N VAL A 459 5.27 -12.26 -15.52
CA VAL A 459 4.16 -12.99 -14.87
C VAL A 459 2.82 -12.26 -14.95
N GLU A 460 2.81 -10.96 -15.31
CA GLU A 460 1.58 -10.24 -15.58
C GLU A 460 0.83 -10.80 -16.79
N LYS A 461 1.59 -11.28 -17.80
CA LYS A 461 1.11 -11.87 -19.05
C LYS A 461 1.05 -13.40 -19.05
N ALA A 462 1.29 -14.04 -17.91
CA ALA A 462 1.47 -15.48 -17.89
C ALA A 462 0.62 -16.12 -16.79
N ARG A 463 -0.08 -17.18 -17.17
CA ARG A 463 -0.74 -18.05 -16.20
C ARG A 463 0.27 -18.71 -15.25
N LEU A 464 -0.21 -19.06 -14.08
CA LEU A 464 0.58 -19.67 -13.02
C LEU A 464 1.33 -20.93 -13.49
N ASP A 465 0.71 -21.79 -14.30
CA ASP A 465 1.33 -23.01 -14.83
C ASP A 465 2.55 -22.70 -15.72
N ARG A 466 2.45 -21.66 -16.55
CA ARG A 466 3.55 -21.19 -17.39
C ARG A 466 4.65 -20.54 -16.54
N ALA A 467 4.28 -19.74 -15.55
CA ALA A 467 5.22 -19.14 -14.60
C ALA A 467 6.02 -20.23 -13.88
N LEU A 468 5.35 -21.26 -13.38
CA LEU A 468 5.98 -22.39 -12.69
C LEU A 468 6.78 -23.34 -13.60
N SER A 469 6.55 -23.32 -14.91
CA SER A 469 7.39 -24.04 -15.87
C SER A 469 8.70 -23.31 -16.17
N ASN A 470 8.78 -22.01 -15.86
CA ASN A 470 9.99 -21.21 -16.06
C ASN A 470 11.06 -21.57 -15.03
N GLU A 471 12.28 -21.87 -15.50
CA GLU A 471 13.38 -22.34 -14.65
C GLU A 471 13.85 -21.30 -13.64
N GLU A 472 13.95 -20.02 -14.07
CA GLU A 472 14.40 -18.92 -13.20
C GLU A 472 13.41 -18.66 -12.06
N ILE A 473 12.10 -18.65 -12.36
CA ILE A 473 11.04 -18.47 -11.36
C ILE A 473 11.05 -19.63 -10.37
N ARG A 474 11.17 -20.87 -10.83
CA ARG A 474 11.28 -22.03 -9.91
C ARG A 474 12.50 -21.95 -9.01
N THR A 475 13.61 -21.49 -9.55
CA THR A 475 14.85 -21.31 -8.77
C THR A 475 14.64 -20.27 -7.67
N ILE A 476 13.97 -19.14 -7.97
CA ILE A 476 13.63 -18.10 -6.98
C ILE A 476 12.71 -18.67 -5.89
N ILE A 477 11.62 -19.37 -6.27
CA ILE A 477 10.69 -20.00 -5.31
C ILE A 477 11.43 -20.95 -4.37
N THR A 478 12.29 -21.79 -4.94
CA THR A 478 13.08 -22.76 -4.16
C THR A 478 14.11 -22.08 -3.25
N ALA A 479 14.75 -21.00 -3.72
CA ALA A 479 15.71 -20.23 -2.94
C ALA A 479 15.07 -19.57 -1.73
N PHE A 480 13.88 -19.00 -1.87
CA PHE A 480 13.16 -18.35 -0.76
C PHE A 480 12.62 -19.36 0.27
N GLY A 481 12.15 -20.50 -0.19
CA GLY A 481 11.63 -21.57 0.68
C GLY A 481 10.19 -21.36 1.16
N THR A 482 9.55 -20.23 0.86
CA THR A 482 8.20 -19.86 1.33
C THR A 482 7.07 -20.59 0.60
N GLY A 483 7.33 -21.17 -0.57
CA GLY A 483 6.25 -21.58 -1.49
C GLY A 483 5.57 -20.38 -2.16
N ILE A 484 4.45 -20.63 -2.83
CA ILE A 484 3.59 -19.61 -3.46
C ILE A 484 2.11 -20.04 -3.42
N GLY A 485 1.18 -19.09 -3.51
CA GLY A 485 -0.27 -19.34 -3.48
C GLY A 485 -0.71 -19.96 -2.16
N GLU A 486 -1.53 -21.01 -2.20
CA GLU A 486 -2.05 -21.69 -1.00
C GLU A 486 -0.94 -22.32 -0.10
N GLU A 487 0.24 -22.63 -0.67
CA GLU A 487 1.36 -23.19 0.07
C GLU A 487 2.31 -22.13 0.66
N PHE A 488 1.99 -20.83 0.45
CA PHE A 488 2.86 -19.74 0.92
C PHE A 488 2.89 -19.65 2.45
N ASP A 489 4.10 -19.64 2.99
CA ASP A 489 4.35 -19.53 4.43
C ASP A 489 5.56 -18.61 4.66
N LEU A 490 5.29 -17.38 5.09
CA LEU A 490 6.32 -16.35 5.34
C LEU A 490 7.33 -16.80 6.40
N SER A 491 6.90 -17.60 7.39
CA SER A 491 7.78 -18.10 8.46
C SER A 491 8.92 -18.99 7.96
N LYS A 492 8.80 -19.51 6.74
CA LYS A 492 9.83 -20.33 6.07
C LYS A 492 10.81 -19.53 5.22
N LEU A 493 10.68 -18.20 5.20
CA LEU A 493 11.60 -17.34 4.45
C LEU A 493 13.03 -17.54 4.97
N ARG A 494 13.95 -17.85 4.06
CA ARG A 494 15.34 -18.20 4.39
C ARG A 494 16.27 -16.99 4.55
N TYR A 495 15.84 -15.82 4.12
CA TYR A 495 16.65 -14.58 4.08
C TYR A 495 15.88 -13.38 4.61
N ASP A 496 16.49 -12.62 5.50
CA ASP A 496 15.93 -11.36 6.00
C ASP A 496 15.83 -10.30 4.90
N LYS A 497 16.81 -10.27 3.99
CA LYS A 497 16.83 -9.32 2.87
C LYS A 497 16.96 -10.03 1.54
N ILE A 498 16.07 -9.68 0.62
CA ILE A 498 16.09 -10.05 -0.78
C ILE A 498 16.51 -8.80 -1.55
N ILE A 499 17.71 -8.81 -2.11
CA ILE A 499 18.33 -7.63 -2.70
C ILE A 499 18.42 -7.82 -4.21
N ILE A 500 17.69 -6.99 -4.96
CA ILE A 500 17.77 -6.94 -6.43
C ILE A 500 19.03 -6.13 -6.79
N MET A 501 19.94 -6.74 -7.53
CA MET A 501 21.20 -6.16 -7.96
C MET A 501 21.34 -6.29 -9.48
N THR A 502 20.89 -5.28 -10.21
CA THR A 502 20.88 -5.21 -11.67
C THR A 502 21.76 -4.05 -12.15
N ASP A 503 22.19 -4.11 -13.38
CA ASP A 503 22.96 -3.05 -14.02
C ASP A 503 22.20 -1.71 -14.04
N ALA A 504 22.91 -0.60 -14.12
CA ALA A 504 22.33 0.75 -14.15
C ALA A 504 21.92 1.18 -15.58
N ASP A 505 21.58 0.23 -16.45
CA ASP A 505 21.16 0.45 -17.82
C ASP A 505 19.67 0.13 -18.04
N VAL A 506 19.21 0.23 -19.28
CA VAL A 506 17.80 -0.03 -19.65
C VAL A 506 17.42 -1.50 -19.49
N ASP A 507 18.34 -2.44 -19.74
CA ASP A 507 18.09 -3.87 -19.59
C ASP A 507 18.02 -4.27 -18.11
N GLY A 508 18.93 -3.78 -17.28
CA GLY A 508 18.89 -3.98 -15.83
C GLY A 508 17.65 -3.36 -15.19
N SER A 509 17.21 -2.19 -15.67
CA SER A 509 15.95 -1.58 -15.24
C SER A 509 14.75 -2.45 -15.60
N HIS A 510 14.74 -3.07 -16.80
CA HIS A 510 13.69 -3.99 -17.22
C HIS A 510 13.67 -5.27 -16.36
N ILE A 511 14.84 -5.87 -16.09
CA ILE A 511 14.95 -7.05 -15.21
C ILE A 511 14.43 -6.72 -13.81
N ARG A 512 14.77 -5.54 -13.28
CA ARG A 512 14.26 -5.06 -11.98
C ARG A 512 12.74 -4.99 -11.96
N VAL A 513 12.11 -4.41 -12.99
CA VAL A 513 10.65 -4.32 -13.09
C VAL A 513 10.01 -5.70 -13.20
N LEU A 514 10.58 -6.63 -13.97
CA LEU A 514 10.09 -8.01 -14.05
C LEU A 514 10.16 -8.73 -12.70
N LEU A 515 11.24 -8.53 -11.93
CA LEU A 515 11.37 -9.08 -10.58
C LEU A 515 10.37 -8.46 -9.61
N LEU A 516 10.17 -7.14 -9.67
CA LEU A 516 9.17 -6.45 -8.86
C LEU A 516 7.76 -6.94 -9.19
N THR A 517 7.44 -7.16 -10.47
CA THR A 517 6.17 -7.77 -10.91
C THR A 517 6.00 -9.17 -10.31
N LEU A 518 7.05 -10.01 -10.37
CA LEU A 518 7.03 -11.35 -9.79
C LEU A 518 6.79 -11.29 -8.27
N PHE A 519 7.50 -10.40 -7.58
CA PHE A 519 7.39 -10.29 -6.12
C PHE A 519 6.04 -9.75 -5.70
N TYR A 520 5.53 -8.75 -6.38
CA TYR A 520 4.22 -8.18 -6.12
C TYR A 520 3.08 -9.20 -6.36
N ARG A 521 3.16 -10.01 -7.44
CA ARG A 521 2.09 -10.97 -7.79
C ARG A 521 2.15 -12.27 -7.00
N PHE A 522 3.33 -12.82 -6.72
CA PHE A 522 3.46 -14.15 -6.09
C PHE A 522 4.05 -14.14 -4.69
N PHE A 523 4.67 -13.04 -4.27
CA PHE A 523 5.34 -12.90 -2.99
C PHE A 523 4.96 -11.61 -2.26
N LYS A 524 3.74 -11.12 -2.48
CA LYS A 524 3.25 -9.87 -1.89
C LYS A 524 3.50 -9.77 -0.38
N PRO A 525 3.26 -10.82 0.46
CA PRO A 525 3.55 -10.75 1.88
C PRO A 525 5.03 -10.53 2.22
N ILE A 526 5.97 -10.94 1.35
CA ILE A 526 7.40 -10.68 1.54
C ILE A 526 7.70 -9.18 1.32
N VAL A 527 7.03 -8.56 0.34
CA VAL A 527 7.17 -7.11 0.07
C VAL A 527 6.58 -6.30 1.22
N GLU A 528 5.38 -6.65 1.65
CA GLU A 528 4.65 -6.00 2.76
C GLU A 528 5.41 -6.11 4.09
N ALA A 529 6.01 -7.26 4.37
CA ALA A 529 6.89 -7.47 5.53
C ALA A 529 8.22 -6.68 5.44
N GLY A 530 8.52 -6.09 4.27
CA GLY A 530 9.67 -5.21 4.08
C GLY A 530 10.99 -5.92 3.88
N HIS A 531 10.98 -7.13 3.32
CA HIS A 531 12.18 -7.92 3.05
C HIS A 531 12.82 -7.65 1.67
N VAL A 532 12.17 -6.85 0.79
CA VAL A 532 12.66 -6.61 -0.58
C VAL A 532 13.40 -5.28 -0.68
N TYR A 533 14.56 -5.30 -1.29
CA TYR A 533 15.44 -4.15 -1.47
C TYR A 533 16.00 -4.10 -2.90
N ALA A 534 16.29 -2.89 -3.39
CA ALA A 534 17.08 -2.66 -4.59
C ALA A 534 18.45 -2.10 -4.18
N ALA A 535 19.53 -2.74 -4.63
CA ALA A 535 20.86 -2.20 -4.47
C ALA A 535 21.04 -0.96 -5.36
N GLN A 536 21.78 0.02 -4.86
CA GLN A 536 22.14 1.22 -5.61
C GLN A 536 23.66 1.22 -5.84
N PRO A 537 24.15 0.59 -6.92
CA PRO A 537 25.56 0.68 -7.26
C PRO A 537 25.91 2.13 -7.66
N PRO A 538 27.19 2.56 -7.48
CA PRO A 538 27.61 3.88 -7.87
C PRO A 538 27.53 4.07 -9.39
N LEU A 539 27.11 5.25 -9.80
CA LEU A 539 27.06 5.62 -11.23
C LEU A 539 28.40 6.16 -11.73
N PHE A 540 29.19 6.76 -10.86
CA PHE A 540 30.50 7.30 -11.22
C PHE A 540 31.59 6.88 -10.22
N CYS A 541 32.78 6.60 -10.80
CA CYS A 541 34.04 6.45 -10.07
C CYS A 541 34.93 7.66 -10.37
N ILE A 542 35.31 8.42 -9.35
CA ILE A 542 36.14 9.64 -9.46
C ILE A 542 37.51 9.33 -8.86
N LYS A 543 38.55 9.41 -9.69
CA LYS A 543 39.94 9.17 -9.27
C LYS A 543 40.73 10.46 -9.32
N HIS A 544 41.38 10.82 -8.21
CA HIS A 544 42.30 11.94 -8.17
C HIS A 544 43.47 11.61 -7.23
N GLY A 545 44.68 11.68 -7.74
CA GLY A 545 45.86 11.25 -7.00
C GLY A 545 45.77 9.77 -6.59
N LYS A 546 45.74 9.51 -5.26
CA LYS A 546 45.55 8.17 -4.70
C LYS A 546 44.13 7.92 -4.19
N THR A 547 43.26 8.93 -4.29
CA THR A 547 41.90 8.84 -3.78
C THR A 547 40.93 8.33 -4.86
N ILE A 548 40.13 7.37 -4.48
CA ILE A 548 39.00 6.87 -5.29
C ILE A 548 37.71 7.22 -4.53
N LYS A 549 36.79 7.91 -5.21
CA LYS A 549 35.48 8.25 -4.65
C LYS A 549 34.40 7.72 -5.58
N TYR A 550 33.49 6.93 -5.02
CA TYR A 550 32.29 6.46 -5.70
C TYR A 550 31.11 7.36 -5.34
N VAL A 551 30.27 7.71 -6.32
CA VAL A 551 29.07 8.54 -6.15
C VAL A 551 27.89 7.97 -6.93
N LEU A 552 26.68 8.16 -6.39
CA LEU A 552 25.46 7.50 -6.86
C LEU A 552 24.80 8.20 -8.06
N ASN A 553 25.01 9.52 -8.19
CA ASN A 553 24.34 10.32 -9.21
C ASN A 553 25.19 11.52 -9.64
N GLU A 554 24.71 12.26 -10.65
CA GLU A 554 25.39 13.44 -11.19
C GLU A 554 25.48 14.58 -10.18
N GLU A 555 24.46 14.76 -9.35
CA GLU A 555 24.43 15.81 -8.35
C GLU A 555 25.54 15.61 -7.28
N GLU A 556 25.71 14.38 -6.80
CA GLU A 556 26.80 14.02 -5.89
C GLU A 556 28.18 14.16 -6.54
N ARG A 557 28.27 13.80 -7.83
CA ARG A 557 29.50 14.01 -8.62
C ARG A 557 29.88 15.49 -8.64
N ASP A 558 28.93 16.35 -9.01
CA ASP A 558 29.18 17.77 -9.17
C ASP A 558 29.46 18.46 -7.82
N LYS A 559 28.71 18.07 -6.77
CA LYS A 559 29.00 18.50 -5.39
C LYS A 559 30.41 18.11 -4.97
N TYR A 560 30.83 16.87 -5.23
CA TYR A 560 32.17 16.42 -4.87
C TYR A 560 33.26 17.15 -5.68
N LEU A 561 33.09 17.31 -6.99
CA LEU A 561 34.03 18.04 -7.84
C LEU A 561 34.19 19.49 -7.38
N ALA A 562 33.13 20.15 -6.93
CA ALA A 562 33.18 21.50 -6.38
C ALA A 562 34.03 21.62 -5.08
N THR A 563 34.23 20.53 -4.36
CA THR A 563 35.09 20.49 -3.16
C THR A 563 36.59 20.38 -3.50
N LEU A 564 36.93 20.01 -4.73
CA LEU A 564 38.33 19.82 -5.16
C LEU A 564 38.95 21.14 -5.63
N ASN A 565 40.26 21.22 -5.51
CA ASN A 565 40.99 22.37 -6.04
C ASN A 565 40.85 22.40 -7.58
N PRO A 566 40.56 23.55 -8.22
CA PRO A 566 40.35 23.65 -9.68
C PRO A 566 41.50 23.10 -10.54
N ASN A 567 42.70 23.02 -10.01
CA ASN A 567 43.88 22.50 -10.72
C ASN A 567 44.12 21.00 -10.50
N THR A 568 43.23 20.30 -9.77
CA THR A 568 43.38 18.87 -9.52
C THR A 568 43.05 18.09 -10.77
N LYS A 569 43.96 17.25 -11.23
CA LYS A 569 43.69 16.34 -12.34
C LYS A 569 42.73 15.24 -11.84
N VAL A 570 41.53 15.20 -12.39
CA VAL A 570 40.48 14.25 -12.04
C VAL A 570 40.21 13.34 -13.23
N ASP A 571 40.13 12.06 -12.97
CA ASP A 571 39.65 11.06 -13.92
C ASP A 571 38.27 10.57 -13.47
N ILE A 572 37.26 10.69 -14.34
CA ILE A 572 35.88 10.34 -14.05
C ILE A 572 35.48 9.22 -14.99
N ALA A 573 35.20 8.05 -14.42
CA ALA A 573 34.67 6.91 -15.15
C ALA A 573 33.17 6.72 -14.81
N ARG A 574 32.31 6.58 -15.83
CA ARG A 574 30.91 6.17 -15.64
C ARG A 574 30.88 4.65 -15.54
N MET A 575 30.29 4.14 -14.45
CA MET A 575 30.09 2.72 -14.20
C MET A 575 28.86 2.27 -14.98
N LYS A 576 28.99 1.41 -15.99
CA LYS A 576 27.87 1.02 -16.86
C LYS A 576 27.22 -0.29 -16.43
N GLY A 577 28.00 -1.24 -15.93
CA GLY A 577 27.50 -2.55 -15.56
C GLY A 577 28.24 -3.16 -14.38
N LEU A 578 27.54 -3.95 -13.56
CA LEU A 578 28.10 -4.70 -12.43
C LEU A 578 29.13 -5.75 -12.88
N GLY A 579 29.00 -6.24 -14.11
CA GLY A 579 29.93 -7.19 -14.72
C GLY A 579 31.30 -6.60 -15.08
N GLU A 580 31.42 -5.25 -15.12
CA GLU A 580 32.67 -4.54 -15.35
C GLU A 580 33.45 -4.29 -14.04
N MET A 581 32.77 -4.41 -12.89
CA MET A 581 33.37 -4.25 -11.56
C MET A 581 34.11 -5.54 -11.18
N ASP A 582 35.29 -5.38 -10.62
CA ASP A 582 35.95 -6.49 -9.97
C ASP A 582 35.28 -6.86 -8.63
N ALA A 583 35.69 -8.00 -8.04
CA ALA A 583 35.03 -8.51 -6.84
C ALA A 583 35.21 -7.59 -5.61
N GLU A 584 36.32 -6.87 -5.54
CA GLU A 584 36.66 -5.98 -4.43
C GLU A 584 35.88 -4.66 -4.56
N GLU A 585 35.82 -4.09 -5.77
CA GLU A 585 35.01 -2.90 -6.06
C GLU A 585 33.51 -3.16 -5.81
N LEU A 586 32.99 -4.32 -6.24
CA LEU A 586 31.58 -4.69 -6.03
C LEU A 586 31.27 -4.91 -4.55
N ASN A 587 32.19 -5.51 -3.80
CA ASN A 587 32.06 -5.64 -2.36
C ASN A 587 32.01 -4.25 -1.69
N GLU A 588 33.03 -3.42 -1.92
CA GLU A 588 33.17 -2.12 -1.26
C GLU A 588 32.04 -1.13 -1.53
N THR A 589 31.44 -1.19 -2.73
CA THR A 589 30.44 -0.21 -3.15
C THR A 589 29.00 -0.68 -2.94
N THR A 590 28.73 -1.99 -3.08
CA THR A 590 27.37 -2.50 -3.24
C THR A 590 27.00 -3.62 -2.26
N MET A 591 27.98 -4.37 -1.71
CA MET A 591 27.69 -5.55 -0.89
C MET A 591 28.07 -5.40 0.57
N ASP A 592 29.10 -4.60 0.90
CA ASP A 592 29.52 -4.35 2.30
C ASP A 592 28.40 -3.67 3.09
N ILE A 593 27.95 -4.32 4.15
CA ILE A 593 26.82 -3.86 5.00
C ILE A 593 27.04 -2.43 5.53
N ASN A 594 28.30 -2.03 5.74
CA ASN A 594 28.62 -0.72 6.31
C ASN A 594 28.72 0.41 5.27
N LYS A 595 28.82 0.09 3.98
CA LYS A 595 29.11 1.06 2.91
C LYS A 595 27.99 1.13 1.85
N ARG A 596 27.28 0.03 1.64
CA ARG A 596 26.26 -0.08 0.60
C ARG A 596 25.04 0.81 0.84
N VAL A 597 24.41 1.22 -0.24
CA VAL A 597 23.12 1.91 -0.22
C VAL A 597 22.05 0.96 -0.75
N LEU A 598 21.02 0.71 0.04
CA LEU A 598 19.86 -0.11 -0.32
C LEU A 598 18.59 0.75 -0.28
N ARG A 599 17.81 0.68 -1.34
CA ARG A 599 16.46 1.24 -1.37
C ARG A 599 15.46 0.16 -0.99
N LYS A 600 14.76 0.33 0.12
CA LYS A 600 13.67 -0.55 0.52
C LYS A 600 12.51 -0.41 -0.46
N ILE A 601 11.94 -1.52 -0.88
CA ILE A 601 10.75 -1.55 -1.73
C ILE A 601 9.53 -1.70 -0.82
N THR A 602 8.59 -0.77 -0.94
CA THR A 602 7.33 -0.75 -0.19
C THR A 602 6.17 -0.63 -1.15
N VAL A 603 5.01 -1.12 -0.75
CA VAL A 603 3.74 -0.89 -1.43
C VAL A 603 2.91 -0.03 -0.48
N ASP A 604 2.64 1.19 -0.88
CA ASP A 604 1.92 2.16 -0.06
C ASP A 604 0.42 2.15 -0.39
N ASP A 605 0.09 1.88 -1.65
CA ASP A 605 -1.27 1.75 -2.17
C ASP A 605 -1.33 0.55 -3.12
N CYS A 606 -2.10 -0.47 -2.73
CA CYS A 606 -2.25 -1.70 -3.53
C CYS A 606 -3.00 -1.46 -4.84
N VAL A 607 -3.98 -0.54 -4.84
CA VAL A 607 -4.79 -0.25 -6.05
C VAL A 607 -3.93 0.50 -7.08
N ALA A 608 -3.20 1.52 -6.62
CA ALA A 608 -2.28 2.27 -7.48
C ALA A 608 -1.15 1.36 -8.01
N ALA A 609 -0.61 0.48 -7.17
CA ALA A 609 0.41 -0.48 -7.59
C ALA A 609 -0.12 -1.46 -8.65
N ASP A 610 -1.33 -2.02 -8.44
CA ASP A 610 -1.98 -2.89 -9.42
C ASP A 610 -2.17 -2.17 -10.77
N ALA A 611 -2.70 -0.94 -10.75
CA ALA A 611 -2.91 -0.16 -11.97
C ALA A 611 -1.60 0.12 -12.72
N ILE A 612 -0.50 0.40 -12.01
CA ILE A 612 0.82 0.62 -12.61
C ILE A 612 1.37 -0.68 -13.21
N PHE A 613 1.30 -1.82 -12.50
CA PHE A 613 1.77 -3.09 -13.04
C PHE A 613 0.94 -3.52 -14.25
N GLU A 614 -0.38 -3.40 -14.22
CA GLU A 614 -1.24 -3.68 -15.36
C GLU A 614 -0.88 -2.79 -16.57
N LYS A 615 -0.79 -1.47 -16.35
CA LYS A 615 -0.47 -0.49 -17.40
C LYS A 615 0.90 -0.75 -18.05
N LEU A 616 1.93 -0.99 -17.24
CA LEU A 616 3.30 -1.13 -17.73
C LEU A 616 3.65 -2.54 -18.20
N MET A 617 3.09 -3.57 -17.54
CA MET A 617 3.48 -4.96 -17.73
C MET A 617 2.35 -5.83 -18.30
N GLY A 618 1.11 -5.33 -18.37
CA GLY A 618 -0.07 -6.02 -18.90
C GLY A 618 -0.03 -6.27 -20.40
N ASP A 619 -1.04 -6.99 -20.92
CA ASP A 619 -1.12 -7.38 -22.33
C ASP A 619 -1.44 -6.21 -23.25
N GLU A 620 -2.26 -5.25 -22.80
CA GLU A 620 -2.67 -4.10 -23.58
C GLU A 620 -1.48 -3.16 -23.86
N VAL A 621 -1.34 -2.75 -25.12
CA VAL A 621 -0.21 -1.91 -25.57
C VAL A 621 -0.53 -0.42 -25.42
N GLU A 622 -1.78 -0.03 -25.69
CA GLU A 622 -2.19 1.37 -25.76
C GLU A 622 -2.06 2.12 -24.41
N PRO A 623 -2.45 1.53 -23.26
CA PRO A 623 -2.25 2.18 -21.95
C PRO A 623 -0.77 2.47 -21.66
N ARG A 624 0.11 1.54 -22.01
CA ARG A 624 1.56 1.71 -21.84
C ARG A 624 2.12 2.80 -22.75
N ARG A 625 1.68 2.83 -24.01
CA ARG A 625 2.07 3.86 -24.96
C ARG A 625 1.67 5.24 -24.48
N LYS A 626 0.41 5.40 -24.07
CA LYS A 626 -0.11 6.65 -23.52
C LYS A 626 0.67 7.11 -22.28
N PHE A 627 0.97 6.20 -21.37
CA PHE A 627 1.80 6.48 -20.19
C PHE A 627 3.20 7.00 -20.59
N ILE A 628 3.83 6.38 -21.59
CA ILE A 628 5.15 6.81 -22.08
C ILE A 628 5.05 8.22 -22.71
N GLU A 629 4.05 8.47 -23.53
CA GLU A 629 3.83 9.77 -24.18
C GLU A 629 3.57 10.89 -23.14
N GLU A 630 2.74 10.64 -22.13
CA GLU A 630 2.42 11.59 -21.04
C GLU A 630 3.64 11.90 -20.16
N ASN A 631 4.51 10.92 -19.91
CA ASN A 631 5.68 11.08 -19.04
C ASN A 631 6.98 11.41 -19.78
N ALA A 632 6.98 11.46 -21.11
CA ALA A 632 8.16 11.74 -21.91
C ALA A 632 8.81 13.11 -21.60
N VAL A 633 7.99 14.09 -21.19
CA VAL A 633 8.45 15.44 -20.82
C VAL A 633 9.33 15.47 -19.57
N TYR A 634 9.21 14.47 -18.69
CA TYR A 634 9.98 14.38 -17.45
C TYR A 634 11.31 13.63 -17.61
N VAL A 635 11.55 13.03 -18.78
CA VAL A 635 12.79 12.28 -19.05
C VAL A 635 13.91 13.26 -19.38
N GLN A 636 14.85 13.44 -18.45
CA GLN A 636 15.97 14.39 -18.64
C GLN A 636 17.21 13.75 -19.28
N ASN A 637 17.40 12.43 -19.15
CA ASN A 637 18.57 11.72 -19.69
C ASN A 637 18.14 10.41 -20.34
N LEU A 638 17.97 10.42 -21.66
CA LEU A 638 17.87 9.19 -22.45
C LEU A 638 19.27 8.63 -22.64
N ASP A 639 19.54 7.45 -22.11
CA ASP A 639 20.71 6.66 -22.43
C ASP A 639 20.45 6.02 -23.81
N VAL A 640 20.83 6.72 -24.89
CA VAL A 640 20.68 6.29 -26.29
C VAL A 640 21.99 5.74 -26.79
#